data_41f8f1d73a099005f0494bcd3ab5dba2
#
_entry.id   41f8f1d73a099005f0494bcd3ab5dba2
#
_cell.length_a   1.000
_cell.length_b   1.000
_cell.length_c   1.000
_cell.angle_alpha   90.00
_cell.angle_beta   90.00
_cell.angle_gamma   90.00
#
_symmetry.space_group_name_H-M   'P 1'
#
loop_
_entity.id
_entity.type
_entity.pdbx_description
1 polymer ?
#
loop_
_entity_poly.entity_id
_entity_poly.type
_entity_poly.pdbx_seq_one_letter_code
_entity_poly.pdbx_strand_id
1 'polypeptide(L)'
;MTKKMLQLFIVLCMQQLCAAQSVDEIKQLFPGIDFVYQNYEQELNLSIKDDIPVAERKSNIDMLMLTDKNINMMSRYKVYHSNFNELVQLDAYTRVPSGSKYKNVKVTDKKTTGSTDNNIFYDDMKETTFDFPSLIQNAIAHVDYTQFIKDAHLLTGFYLPAYLPVVNATFTVTVPNDITISYLVKNDPAGLFKFTEEKKKRETIYTWSLKNNKPEDIYSNAPDMRYFQPHIIIYITSYENKNGKQPFLSSLQDLHKWNYSFIKDLNTNPDLSLKKIVDSLTAGQTDEGLKAQKIYQWVQQHIKYVAFEDGLEGFRPRQAGEVCAKRYGDCKDMSSIITQMLRMAGIKAYYTWIGTRDIPYKYSEIPLPIVDNHMISTALINGNWIFFDGTDPNARFDMPPAFIQGKEALVNISETEYKLLTVPIALPERSLIVDSTFISIVDDGIKGCESVNYNGYFGKEIYTSLLYRDETETKEYINRKMSKGSNKFILGKYFVSKTMPEENLANITADFELPGYSKKVGSEYYINLNLDKILENQVIDTAKRKVPWEVDYNYSIREYHILEIPKGYTVSYLPKNFSFENNLFKIDMYYKVVNERVIAAQEIKSKQLLINPSDFEEWNKPMKAIQPYYKESVVLEKK
;
A
#
# COMPACT_ATOMS: atom_id res chain seq x y z
N MET A 1 1.86 -8.22 83.46
CA MET A 1 3.06 -7.94 82.61
C MET A 1 2.96 -8.76 81.41
N THR A 2 2.45 -8.21 80.30
CA THR A 2 2.35 -8.90 78.99
C THR A 2 2.88 -7.94 77.93
N LYS A 3 4.06 -8.30 77.39
CA LYS A 3 4.70 -7.63 76.27
C LYS A 3 3.84 -7.81 75.01
N LYS A 4 3.25 -6.72 74.56
CA LYS A 4 2.73 -6.65 73.17
C LYS A 4 3.92 -6.52 72.24
N MET A 5 4.22 -7.60 71.50
CA MET A 5 5.11 -7.56 70.37
C MET A 5 4.40 -6.78 69.23
N LEU A 6 4.95 -5.64 68.91
CA LEU A 6 4.62 -4.84 67.78
C LEU A 6 5.29 -5.52 66.53
N GLN A 7 4.57 -6.36 65.79
CA GLN A 7 5.02 -6.84 64.51
C GLN A 7 4.85 -5.70 63.48
N LEU A 8 5.98 -5.07 63.21
CA LEU A 8 6.12 -4.13 62.09
C LEU A 8 6.06 -4.93 60.81
N PHE A 9 4.89 -4.98 60.15
CA PHE A 9 4.77 -5.45 58.80
C PHE A 9 5.45 -4.41 57.90
N ILE A 10 6.72 -4.64 57.56
CA ILE A 10 7.40 -3.96 56.46
C ILE A 10 6.80 -4.61 55.19
N VAL A 11 5.78 -3.98 54.66
CA VAL A 11 5.38 -4.22 53.28
C VAL A 11 6.53 -3.71 52.41
N LEU A 12 7.43 -4.63 52.05
CA LEU A 12 8.39 -4.42 51.00
C LEU A 12 7.56 -4.32 49.71
N CYS A 13 7.15 -3.11 49.35
CA CYS A 13 6.87 -2.80 47.97
C CYS A 13 8.18 -3.06 47.22
N MET A 14 8.34 -4.27 46.67
CA MET A 14 9.25 -4.47 45.57
C MET A 14 8.69 -3.65 44.39
N GLN A 15 8.90 -2.35 44.40
CA GLN A 15 9.13 -1.63 43.16
C GLN A 15 10.36 -2.33 42.57
N GLN A 16 10.12 -3.25 41.61
CA GLN A 16 11.16 -3.57 40.68
C GLN A 16 11.53 -2.24 40.02
N LEU A 17 12.53 -1.58 40.57
CA LEU A 17 13.34 -0.61 39.86
C LEU A 17 13.82 -1.38 38.62
N CYS A 18 13.08 -1.26 37.52
CA CYS A 18 13.58 -1.63 36.21
C CYS A 18 14.79 -0.72 36.01
N ALA A 19 15.99 -1.19 36.38
CA ALA A 19 17.21 -0.47 36.09
C ALA A 19 17.17 -0.15 34.58
N ALA A 20 17.26 1.15 34.26
CA ALA A 20 17.32 1.56 32.87
C ALA A 20 18.53 0.85 32.25
N GLN A 21 18.31 0.19 31.11
CA GLN A 21 19.39 -0.49 30.38
C GLN A 21 20.49 0.54 30.07
N SER A 22 21.74 0.16 30.37
CA SER A 22 22.88 1.00 30.03
C SER A 22 23.05 1.14 28.52
N VAL A 23 23.70 2.20 28.06
CA VAL A 23 23.98 2.40 26.62
C VAL A 23 24.74 1.22 26.03
N ASP A 24 25.66 0.62 26.80
CA ASP A 24 26.45 -0.53 26.33
C ASP A 24 25.59 -1.80 26.18
N GLU A 25 24.65 -2.05 27.09
CA GLU A 25 23.68 -3.13 26.97
C GLU A 25 22.77 -2.92 25.72
N ILE A 26 22.33 -1.70 25.47
CA ILE A 26 21.52 -1.38 24.29
C ILE A 26 22.33 -1.60 23.00
N LYS A 27 23.61 -1.22 22.96
CA LYS A 27 24.50 -1.50 21.82
C LYS A 27 24.70 -3.00 21.56
N GLN A 28 24.74 -3.80 22.62
CA GLN A 28 24.84 -5.27 22.48
C GLN A 28 23.54 -5.90 21.94
N LEU A 29 22.39 -5.37 22.35
CA LEU A 29 21.08 -5.83 21.84
C LEU A 29 20.85 -5.48 20.38
N PHE A 30 21.34 -4.32 19.94
CA PHE A 30 21.13 -3.79 18.59
C PHE A 30 22.47 -3.50 17.88
N PRO A 31 23.25 -4.53 17.55
CA PRO A 31 24.55 -4.35 16.93
C PRO A 31 24.43 -3.72 15.54
N GLY A 32 25.28 -2.71 15.26
CA GLY A 32 25.33 -2.02 13.97
C GLY A 32 24.24 -0.97 13.76
N ILE A 33 23.42 -0.68 14.77
CA ILE A 33 22.40 0.37 14.75
C ILE A 33 22.99 1.68 15.29
N ASP A 34 22.71 2.80 14.61
CA ASP A 34 23.23 4.12 14.96
C ASP A 34 22.37 4.85 16.01
N PHE A 35 21.05 4.60 16.07
CA PHE A 35 20.13 5.21 17.01
C PHE A 35 18.91 4.32 17.27
N VAL A 36 18.32 4.44 18.48
CA VAL A 36 17.14 3.67 18.90
C VAL A 36 16.12 4.57 19.60
N TYR A 37 14.86 4.19 19.58
CA TYR A 37 13.89 4.74 20.53
C TYR A 37 14.13 4.10 21.91
N GLN A 38 14.73 4.86 22.84
CA GLN A 38 14.96 4.38 24.21
C GLN A 38 13.63 4.26 24.97
N ASN A 39 12.76 5.26 24.84
CA ASN A 39 11.39 5.25 25.31
C ASN A 39 10.46 5.73 24.20
N TYR A 40 9.36 5.02 24.01
CA TYR A 40 8.28 5.37 23.09
C TYR A 40 6.96 5.19 23.83
N GLU A 41 6.48 6.26 24.47
CA GLU A 41 5.33 6.23 25.35
C GLU A 41 4.19 7.06 24.76
N GLN A 42 2.99 6.51 24.80
CA GLN A 42 1.76 7.23 24.50
C GLN A 42 0.72 7.00 25.57
N GLU A 43 0.05 8.07 25.98
CA GLU A 43 -1.11 8.06 26.87
C GLU A 43 -2.33 8.58 26.12
N LEU A 44 -3.42 7.84 26.14
CA LEU A 44 -4.71 8.22 25.58
C LEU A 44 -5.72 8.39 26.71
N ASN A 45 -6.17 9.61 26.95
CA ASN A 45 -7.16 9.94 27.95
C ASN A 45 -8.50 10.23 27.29
N LEU A 46 -9.48 9.35 27.50
CA LEU A 46 -10.84 9.53 26.98
C LEU A 46 -11.68 10.39 27.92
N SER A 47 -12.57 11.19 27.38
CA SER A 47 -13.52 12.00 28.15
C SER A 47 -14.77 12.32 27.33
N ILE A 48 -15.81 12.83 27.99
CA ILE A 48 -17.02 13.34 27.33
C ILE A 48 -17.01 14.86 27.42
N LYS A 49 -17.11 15.53 26.28
CA LYS A 49 -17.23 16.99 26.18
C LYS A 49 -18.40 17.34 25.27
N ASP A 50 -19.27 18.24 25.72
CA ASP A 50 -20.46 18.65 24.98
C ASP A 50 -21.35 17.46 24.55
N ASP A 51 -21.53 16.49 25.47
CA ASP A 51 -22.30 15.24 25.29
C ASP A 51 -21.71 14.24 24.26
N ILE A 52 -20.46 14.43 23.79
CA ILE A 52 -19.78 13.52 22.83
C ILE A 52 -18.41 13.07 23.34
N PRO A 53 -17.96 11.85 22.98
CA PRO A 53 -16.62 11.37 23.31
C PRO A 53 -15.52 12.14 22.56
N VAL A 54 -14.50 12.54 23.31
CA VAL A 54 -13.25 13.15 22.81
C VAL A 54 -12.06 12.48 23.45
N ALA A 55 -10.86 12.75 22.93
CA ALA A 55 -9.63 12.18 23.51
C ALA A 55 -8.48 13.19 23.55
N GLU A 56 -7.61 13.03 24.53
CA GLU A 56 -6.32 13.67 24.60
C GLU A 56 -5.21 12.61 24.48
N ARG A 57 -4.30 12.78 23.54
CA ARG A 57 -3.14 11.90 23.34
C ARG A 57 -1.88 12.64 23.73
N LYS A 58 -1.13 12.09 24.68
CA LYS A 58 0.21 12.54 25.04
C LYS A 58 1.23 11.57 24.49
N SER A 59 2.30 12.09 23.90
CA SER A 59 3.43 11.29 23.39
C SER A 59 4.71 11.77 24.05
N ASN A 60 5.46 10.85 24.63
CA ASN A 60 6.77 11.08 25.25
C ASN A 60 7.78 10.14 24.59
N ILE A 61 8.76 10.72 23.90
CA ILE A 61 9.66 9.97 23.03
C ILE A 61 11.10 10.38 23.31
N ASP A 62 11.95 9.39 23.61
CA ASP A 62 13.38 9.52 23.78
C ASP A 62 14.11 8.74 22.68
N MET A 63 14.90 9.42 21.85
CA MET A 63 15.74 8.83 20.80
C MET A 63 17.20 8.91 21.23
N LEU A 64 17.83 7.76 21.49
CA LEU A 64 19.24 7.67 21.93
C LEU A 64 20.16 7.49 20.73
N MET A 65 21.16 8.34 20.62
CA MET A 65 22.23 8.25 19.61
C MET A 65 23.30 7.26 20.10
N LEU A 66 23.41 6.10 19.46
CA LEU A 66 24.41 5.06 19.84
C LEU A 66 25.78 5.34 19.25
N THR A 67 25.83 6.01 18.10
CA THR A 67 27.06 6.42 17.40
C THR A 67 26.95 7.87 16.92
N ASP A 68 28.07 8.43 16.42
CA ASP A 68 28.06 9.74 15.74
C ASP A 68 27.68 9.64 14.25
N LYS A 69 27.45 8.43 13.75
CA LYS A 69 27.07 8.21 12.34
C LYS A 69 25.60 8.56 12.13
N ASN A 70 25.30 9.09 10.95
CA ASN A 70 23.94 9.37 10.50
C ASN A 70 23.11 10.30 11.43
N ILE A 71 23.74 11.04 12.34
CA ILE A 71 23.08 11.98 13.26
C ILE A 71 22.17 12.96 12.51
N ASN A 72 22.58 13.42 11.31
CA ASN A 72 21.80 14.34 10.49
C ASN A 72 20.41 13.77 10.10
N MET A 73 20.28 12.44 10.03
CA MET A 73 18.97 11.81 9.76
C MET A 73 17.98 11.98 10.91
N MET A 74 18.49 12.10 12.14
CA MET A 74 17.69 12.25 13.36
C MET A 74 17.67 13.67 13.91
N SER A 75 18.42 14.60 13.29
CA SER A 75 18.44 16.00 13.73
C SER A 75 17.09 16.67 13.55
N ARG A 76 16.37 16.33 12.49
CA ARG A 76 15.06 16.91 12.18
C ARG A 76 13.92 16.04 12.62
N TYR A 77 12.98 16.60 13.37
CA TYR A 77 11.77 15.93 13.81
C TYR A 77 10.52 16.66 13.30
N LYS A 78 9.46 15.89 13.03
CA LYS A 78 8.18 16.40 12.56
C LYS A 78 7.06 15.89 13.45
N VAL A 79 6.19 16.78 13.87
CA VAL A 79 4.92 16.45 14.53
C VAL A 79 3.78 16.82 13.59
N TYR A 80 3.04 15.81 13.13
CA TYR A 80 1.88 16.00 12.28
C TYR A 80 0.63 16.25 13.12
N HIS A 81 -0.18 17.21 12.71
CA HIS A 81 -1.42 17.57 13.38
C HIS A 81 -2.41 18.19 12.38
N SER A 82 -3.69 18.27 12.74
CA SER A 82 -4.75 18.79 11.89
C SER A 82 -5.80 19.54 12.70
N ASN A 83 -6.87 20.01 12.06
CA ASN A 83 -8.00 20.61 12.76
C ASN A 83 -8.77 19.61 13.63
N PHE A 84 -8.67 18.29 13.36
CA PHE A 84 -9.26 17.22 14.19
C PHE A 84 -8.32 16.72 15.28
N ASN A 85 -7.04 16.69 14.98
CA ASN A 85 -5.98 16.23 15.86
C ASN A 85 -5.09 17.42 16.19
N GLU A 86 -5.61 18.31 17.03
CA GLU A 86 -5.02 19.62 17.32
C GLU A 86 -3.79 19.50 18.23
N LEU A 87 -2.64 20.02 17.80
CA LEU A 87 -1.44 20.10 18.62
C LEU A 87 -1.62 21.17 19.69
N VAL A 88 -1.78 20.75 20.95
CA VAL A 88 -2.03 21.64 22.10
C VAL A 88 -0.74 22.08 22.76
N GLN A 89 0.21 21.17 22.88
CA GLN A 89 1.50 21.40 23.55
C GLN A 89 2.61 20.68 22.81
N LEU A 90 3.80 21.29 22.76
CA LEU A 90 5.01 20.67 22.21
C LEU A 90 6.23 21.22 22.94
N ASP A 91 6.96 20.36 23.62
CA ASP A 91 8.31 20.62 24.16
C ASP A 91 9.32 19.65 23.55
N ALA A 92 10.53 20.15 23.30
CA ALA A 92 11.61 19.35 22.74
C ALA A 92 12.98 19.88 23.17
N TYR A 93 13.92 18.97 23.43
CA TYR A 93 15.28 19.31 23.81
C TYR A 93 16.22 18.13 23.57
N THR A 94 17.51 18.40 23.53
CA THR A 94 18.55 17.38 23.54
C THR A 94 19.13 17.24 24.95
N ARG A 95 19.18 16.02 25.47
CA ARG A 95 19.97 15.67 26.65
C ARG A 95 21.38 15.36 26.19
N VAL A 96 22.29 16.28 26.43
CA VAL A 96 23.70 16.15 26.02
C VAL A 96 24.53 15.59 27.17
N PRO A 97 25.35 14.54 26.97
CA PRO A 97 26.24 14.03 28.01
C PRO A 97 27.18 15.13 28.56
N SER A 98 27.29 15.22 29.89
CA SER A 98 28.16 16.17 30.58
C SER A 98 28.73 15.51 31.85
N GLY A 99 29.88 14.84 31.68
CA GLY A 99 30.45 13.97 32.74
C GLY A 99 29.50 12.80 33.03
N SER A 100 29.12 12.63 34.31
CA SER A 100 28.16 11.59 34.73
C SER A 100 26.69 12.00 34.65
N LYS A 101 26.39 13.20 34.12
CA LYS A 101 25.03 13.78 34.05
C LYS A 101 24.70 14.17 32.62
N TYR A 102 23.45 14.58 32.42
CA TYR A 102 22.99 15.17 31.18
C TYR A 102 22.68 16.65 31.36
N LYS A 103 22.97 17.47 30.36
CA LYS A 103 22.55 18.87 30.24
C LYS A 103 21.47 18.99 29.17
N ASN A 104 20.35 19.62 29.47
CA ASN A 104 19.30 19.86 28.53
C ASN A 104 19.60 21.10 27.66
N VAL A 105 19.57 20.93 26.34
CA VAL A 105 19.68 22.02 25.38
C VAL A 105 18.33 22.09 24.66
N LYS A 106 17.56 23.15 24.92
CA LYS A 106 16.21 23.32 24.40
C LYS A 106 16.21 23.56 22.88
N VAL A 107 15.19 23.03 22.22
CA VAL A 107 14.79 23.42 20.86
C VAL A 107 14.08 24.77 20.96
N THR A 108 14.60 25.80 20.30
CA THR A 108 14.03 27.16 20.33
C THR A 108 13.24 27.47 19.06
N ASP A 109 13.63 26.89 17.94
CA ASP A 109 13.05 27.15 16.62
C ASP A 109 12.14 26.01 16.22
N LYS A 110 10.83 26.30 16.14
CA LYS A 110 9.80 25.37 15.70
C LYS A 110 9.00 26.05 14.60
N LYS A 111 8.90 25.44 13.44
CA LYS A 111 8.19 25.98 12.27
C LYS A 111 6.99 25.09 11.94
N THR A 112 5.81 25.68 11.91
CA THR A 112 4.60 25.02 11.45
C THR A 112 4.31 25.44 10.00
N THR A 113 4.15 24.45 9.13
CA THR A 113 3.77 24.64 7.71
C THR A 113 2.65 23.66 7.38
N GLY A 114 1.90 23.93 6.31
CA GLY A 114 1.06 22.89 5.71
C GLY A 114 1.93 21.70 5.32
N SER A 115 1.44 20.50 5.58
CA SER A 115 2.06 19.28 5.07
C SER A 115 1.76 19.24 3.57
N THR A 116 2.78 19.38 2.72
CA THR A 116 2.59 19.28 1.27
C THR A 116 3.02 17.92 0.78
N ASP A 117 2.08 17.02 0.60
CA ASP A 117 2.29 15.91 -0.32
C ASP A 117 2.11 16.45 -1.75
N ASN A 118 3.01 16.07 -2.67
CA ASN A 118 3.03 16.59 -4.05
C ASN A 118 1.74 16.31 -4.86
N ASN A 119 0.85 15.47 -4.32
CA ASN A 119 -0.41 15.08 -4.95
C ASN A 119 -1.65 15.72 -4.29
N ILE A 120 -1.49 16.51 -3.21
CA ILE A 120 -2.59 17.16 -2.48
C ILE A 120 -2.50 18.66 -2.70
N PHE A 121 -3.56 19.26 -3.24
CA PHE A 121 -3.63 20.71 -3.50
C PHE A 121 -3.84 21.51 -2.21
N TYR A 122 -4.65 20.98 -1.29
CA TYR A 122 -4.92 21.55 0.02
C TYR A 122 -5.21 20.43 1.02
N ASP A 123 -4.52 20.47 2.14
CA ASP A 123 -4.68 19.55 3.26
C ASP A 123 -4.66 20.39 4.56
N ASP A 124 -5.55 20.11 5.50
CA ASP A 124 -5.51 20.72 6.83
C ASP A 124 -4.41 20.11 7.71
N MET A 125 -3.75 19.07 7.20
CA MET A 125 -2.56 18.51 7.84
C MET A 125 -1.45 19.53 7.88
N LYS A 126 -0.95 19.76 9.08
CA LYS A 126 0.18 20.63 9.37
C LYS A 126 1.32 19.77 9.89
N GLU A 127 2.52 20.18 9.56
CA GLU A 127 3.72 19.65 10.19
C GLU A 127 4.41 20.76 10.99
N THR A 128 4.64 20.49 12.27
CA THR A 128 5.53 21.30 13.08
C THR A 128 6.90 20.65 13.09
N THR A 129 7.85 21.31 12.41
CA THR A 129 9.22 20.82 12.18
C THR A 129 10.20 21.60 13.05
N PHE A 130 11.20 20.91 13.60
CA PHE A 130 12.31 21.50 14.33
C PHE A 130 13.54 20.60 14.27
N ASP A 131 14.71 21.21 14.53
CA ASP A 131 15.98 20.51 14.57
C ASP A 131 16.47 20.38 16.03
N PHE A 132 16.92 19.20 16.42
CA PHE A 132 17.52 18.96 17.74
C PHE A 132 18.94 19.54 17.78
N PRO A 133 19.23 20.48 18.70
CA PRO A 133 20.57 21.06 18.85
C PRO A 133 21.55 20.08 19.50
N SER A 134 22.82 20.17 19.16
CA SER A 134 23.94 19.49 19.86
C SER A 134 23.80 17.96 19.95
N LEU A 135 23.23 17.30 18.93
CA LEU A 135 23.22 15.84 18.88
C LEU A 135 24.65 15.31 18.69
N ILE A 136 25.07 14.44 19.59
CA ILE A 136 26.36 13.72 19.59
C ILE A 136 26.13 12.29 20.06
N GLN A 137 27.12 11.42 19.96
CA GLN A 137 27.05 10.07 20.53
C GLN A 137 26.63 10.12 22.01
N ASN A 138 25.75 9.19 22.39
CA ASN A 138 25.12 9.07 23.69
C ASN A 138 24.20 10.24 24.09
N ALA A 139 23.94 11.21 23.21
CA ALA A 139 22.88 12.19 23.43
C ALA A 139 21.49 11.56 23.24
N ILE A 140 20.48 12.14 23.90
CA ILE A 140 19.09 11.73 23.76
C ILE A 140 18.28 12.91 23.23
N ALA A 141 17.69 12.75 22.03
CA ALA A 141 16.70 13.67 21.50
C ALA A 141 15.35 13.37 22.17
N HIS A 142 14.81 14.35 22.89
CA HIS A 142 13.55 14.21 23.63
C HIS A 142 12.46 15.07 23.00
N VAL A 143 11.28 14.50 22.81
CA VAL A 143 10.08 15.24 22.40
C VAL A 143 8.88 14.78 23.25
N ASP A 144 8.15 15.75 23.76
CA ASP A 144 6.89 15.60 24.48
C ASP A 144 5.84 16.48 23.81
N TYR A 145 4.71 15.90 23.42
CA TYR A 145 3.62 16.67 22.83
C TYR A 145 2.25 16.11 23.19
N THR A 146 1.28 17.02 23.21
CA THR A 146 -0.13 16.69 23.47
C THR A 146 -0.98 17.09 22.28
N GLN A 147 -1.84 16.17 21.87
CA GLN A 147 -2.82 16.37 20.83
C GLN A 147 -4.24 16.18 21.37
N PHE A 148 -5.16 17.05 20.98
CA PHE A 148 -6.57 16.94 21.31
C PHE A 148 -7.35 16.41 20.09
N ILE A 149 -7.98 15.24 20.23
CA ILE A 149 -8.77 14.57 19.21
C ILE A 149 -10.23 14.93 19.42
N LYS A 150 -10.78 15.77 18.52
CA LYS A 150 -12.12 16.36 18.63
C LYS A 150 -13.25 15.39 18.34
N ASP A 151 -12.99 14.36 17.55
CA ASP A 151 -13.95 13.30 17.20
C ASP A 151 -13.35 11.94 17.47
N ALA A 152 -13.88 11.23 18.45
CA ALA A 152 -13.39 9.91 18.84
C ALA A 152 -13.70 8.79 17.82
N HIS A 153 -14.47 9.03 16.77
CA HIS A 153 -14.56 8.11 15.63
C HIS A 153 -13.21 7.99 14.92
N LEU A 154 -12.37 9.03 14.99
CA LEU A 154 -11.07 9.13 14.33
C LEU A 154 -9.90 8.73 15.25
N LEU A 155 -10.15 7.97 16.31
CA LEU A 155 -9.08 7.38 17.11
C LEU A 155 -8.20 6.49 16.24
N THR A 156 -6.88 6.74 16.26
CA THR A 156 -5.90 5.90 15.59
C THR A 156 -5.28 4.92 16.58
N GLY A 157 -4.78 3.79 16.08
CA GLY A 157 -4.08 2.81 16.90
C GLY A 157 -2.75 3.30 17.47
N PHE A 158 -2.16 2.50 18.35
CA PHE A 158 -0.78 2.61 18.77
C PHE A 158 0.11 1.77 17.86
N TYR A 159 0.98 2.43 17.12
CA TYR A 159 1.92 1.81 16.18
C TYR A 159 3.35 2.04 16.66
N LEU A 160 4.16 1.00 16.57
CA LEU A 160 5.59 1.13 16.83
C LEU A 160 6.28 1.84 15.65
N PRO A 161 7.41 2.55 15.87
CA PRO A 161 8.21 3.09 14.79
C PRO A 161 8.65 2.01 13.78
N ALA A 162 8.54 2.30 12.49
CA ALA A 162 8.70 1.31 11.42
C ALA A 162 10.12 0.77 11.24
N TYR A 163 11.12 1.64 11.43
CA TYR A 163 12.48 1.36 10.91
C TYR A 163 13.56 1.37 11.99
N LEU A 164 13.18 1.65 13.23
CA LEU A 164 14.14 1.76 14.32
C LEU A 164 13.78 0.84 15.48
N PRO A 165 14.77 0.25 16.15
CA PRO A 165 14.54 -0.50 17.37
C PRO A 165 13.91 0.37 18.46
N VAL A 166 13.07 -0.26 19.28
CA VAL A 166 12.46 0.34 20.44
C VAL A 166 12.86 -0.45 21.68
N VAL A 167 13.54 0.21 22.63
CA VAL A 167 13.98 -0.42 23.89
C VAL A 167 12.79 -0.61 24.82
N ASN A 168 12.01 0.46 25.05
CA ASN A 168 10.78 0.42 25.84
C ASN A 168 9.66 1.11 25.08
N ALA A 169 8.56 0.41 24.86
CA ALA A 169 7.31 0.98 24.37
C ALA A 169 6.21 0.80 25.40
N THR A 170 5.41 1.84 25.64
CA THR A 170 4.27 1.79 26.54
C THR A 170 3.09 2.55 25.94
N PHE A 171 1.95 1.91 25.93
CA PHE A 171 0.68 2.55 25.58
C PHE A 171 -0.29 2.42 26.74
N THR A 172 -0.76 3.55 27.25
CA THR A 172 -1.70 3.63 28.39
C THR A 172 -2.99 4.28 27.92
N VAL A 173 -4.12 3.69 28.26
CA VAL A 173 -5.45 4.24 27.97
C VAL A 173 -6.24 4.41 29.26
N THR A 174 -6.62 5.64 29.56
CA THR A 174 -7.48 5.97 30.70
C THR A 174 -8.92 6.13 30.21
N VAL A 175 -9.80 5.30 30.74
CA VAL A 175 -11.21 5.20 30.32
C VAL A 175 -12.11 5.51 31.51
N PRO A 176 -12.87 6.61 31.53
CA PRO A 176 -13.84 6.88 32.57
C PRO A 176 -15.02 5.90 32.52
N ASN A 177 -15.73 5.73 33.65
CA ASN A 177 -16.76 4.70 33.78
C ASN A 177 -17.98 4.91 32.86
N ASP A 178 -18.19 6.11 32.33
CA ASP A 178 -19.24 6.47 31.39
C ASP A 178 -18.87 6.20 29.90
N ILE A 179 -17.67 5.67 29.65
CA ILE A 179 -17.22 5.23 28.33
C ILE A 179 -16.93 3.73 28.35
N THR A 180 -17.39 3.01 27.34
CA THR A 180 -17.04 1.60 27.11
C THR A 180 -16.20 1.49 25.85
N ILE A 181 -15.04 0.83 25.98
CA ILE A 181 -14.14 0.59 24.84
C ILE A 181 -14.08 -0.87 24.45
N SER A 182 -13.55 -1.11 23.25
CA SER A 182 -12.98 -2.38 22.83
C SER A 182 -11.58 -2.16 22.26
N TYR A 183 -10.76 -3.21 22.19
CA TYR A 183 -9.43 -3.13 21.62
C TYR A 183 -9.05 -4.40 20.90
N LEU A 184 -8.11 -4.28 19.97
CA LEU A 184 -7.53 -5.39 19.21
C LEU A 184 -6.01 -5.25 19.23
N VAL A 185 -5.33 -6.34 19.52
CA VAL A 185 -3.88 -6.46 19.33
C VAL A 185 -3.65 -7.21 18.02
N LYS A 186 -2.99 -6.58 17.07
CA LYS A 186 -2.76 -7.11 15.73
C LYS A 186 -1.29 -7.47 15.56
N ASN A 187 -1.02 -8.53 14.77
CA ASN A 187 0.32 -8.99 14.39
C ASN A 187 1.24 -9.30 15.59
N ASP A 188 0.69 -9.76 16.70
CA ASP A 188 1.43 -10.15 17.90
C ASP A 188 1.22 -11.63 18.28
N PRO A 189 1.55 -12.60 17.40
CA PRO A 189 1.37 -14.01 17.69
C PRO A 189 2.28 -14.53 18.81
N ALA A 190 3.36 -13.83 19.09
CA ALA A 190 4.32 -14.18 20.14
C ALA A 190 3.94 -13.59 21.52
N GLY A 191 2.90 -12.72 21.60
CA GLY A 191 2.50 -12.06 22.82
C GLY A 191 3.59 -11.11 23.36
N LEU A 192 4.17 -10.31 22.46
CA LEU A 192 5.23 -9.36 22.80
C LEU A 192 4.72 -8.24 23.71
N PHE A 193 3.46 -7.81 23.50
CA PHE A 193 2.82 -6.85 24.37
C PHE A 193 2.38 -7.50 25.69
N LYS A 194 2.90 -7.00 26.80
CA LYS A 194 2.41 -7.32 28.14
C LYS A 194 1.26 -6.40 28.48
N PHE A 195 0.13 -6.98 28.84
CA PHE A 195 -1.10 -6.24 29.14
C PHE A 195 -1.40 -6.22 30.63
N THR A 196 -1.85 -5.08 31.15
CA THR A 196 -2.41 -4.92 32.51
C THR A 196 -3.66 -4.06 32.47
N GLU A 197 -4.61 -4.36 33.36
CA GLU A 197 -5.85 -3.62 33.58
C GLU A 197 -5.95 -3.24 35.06
N GLU A 198 -6.09 -1.95 35.37
CA GLU A 198 -6.27 -1.43 36.73
C GLU A 198 -7.63 -0.73 36.82
N LYS A 199 -8.56 -1.28 37.60
CA LYS A 199 -9.86 -0.69 37.87
C LYS A 199 -9.79 0.24 39.05
N LYS A 200 -10.09 1.53 38.86
CA LYS A 200 -10.21 2.55 39.88
C LYS A 200 -11.69 2.92 40.07
N LYS A 201 -11.95 3.75 41.10
CA LYS A 201 -13.32 4.15 41.44
C LYS A 201 -14.08 4.84 40.30
N ARG A 202 -13.40 5.64 39.46
CA ARG A 202 -14.02 6.47 38.42
C ARG A 202 -13.56 6.15 36.99
N GLU A 203 -12.54 5.30 36.86
CA GLU A 203 -11.89 5.01 35.60
C GLU A 203 -11.27 3.63 35.61
N THR A 204 -11.00 3.09 34.44
CA THR A 204 -10.16 1.91 34.22
C THR A 204 -8.95 2.31 33.40
N ILE A 205 -7.77 1.86 33.80
CA ILE A 205 -6.52 2.10 33.11
C ILE A 205 -6.07 0.79 32.45
N TYR A 206 -5.90 0.84 31.14
CA TYR A 206 -5.36 -0.24 30.33
C TYR A 206 -3.93 0.10 29.93
N THR A 207 -2.98 -0.80 30.14
CA THR A 207 -1.58 -0.58 29.77
C THR A 207 -1.03 -1.76 28.98
N TRP A 208 -0.44 -1.46 27.83
CA TRP A 208 0.34 -2.40 27.03
C TRP A 208 1.79 -1.94 27.04
N SER A 209 2.71 -2.86 27.33
CA SER A 209 4.14 -2.58 27.33
C SER A 209 4.91 -3.63 26.53
N LEU A 210 5.95 -3.19 25.85
CA LEU A 210 6.82 -4.04 25.04
C LEU A 210 8.28 -3.59 25.25
N LYS A 211 9.22 -4.56 25.24
CA LYS A 211 10.64 -4.29 25.42
C LYS A 211 11.48 -4.88 24.29
N ASN A 212 12.53 -4.15 23.92
CA ASN A 212 13.56 -4.61 22.98
C ASN A 212 13.01 -5.08 21.63
N ASN A 213 12.07 -4.31 21.05
CA ASN A 213 11.55 -4.59 19.72
C ASN A 213 12.58 -4.24 18.66
N LYS A 214 12.89 -5.23 17.82
CA LYS A 214 13.71 -5.03 16.63
C LYS A 214 12.78 -4.95 15.42
N PRO A 215 12.84 -3.89 14.60
CA PRO A 215 12.05 -3.82 13.39
C PRO A 215 12.50 -4.86 12.37
N GLU A 216 11.59 -5.23 11.47
CA GLU A 216 11.91 -6.07 10.33
C GLU A 216 12.71 -5.29 9.27
N ASP A 217 13.46 -6.02 8.43
CA ASP A 217 14.18 -5.44 7.31
C ASP A 217 13.22 -4.81 6.29
N ILE A 218 13.69 -3.77 5.61
CA ILE A 218 12.91 -3.05 4.59
C ILE A 218 13.04 -3.78 3.24
N TYR A 219 11.89 -4.03 2.61
CA TYR A 219 11.80 -4.60 1.27
C TYR A 219 10.88 -3.74 0.40
N SER A 220 11.31 -3.42 -0.83
CA SER A 220 10.55 -2.56 -1.77
C SER A 220 9.19 -3.13 -2.17
N ASN A 221 9.01 -4.45 -2.02
CA ASN A 221 7.76 -5.17 -2.31
C ASN A 221 7.08 -5.69 -1.04
N ALA A 222 7.37 -5.09 0.12
CA ALA A 222 6.61 -5.34 1.33
C ALA A 222 5.29 -4.54 1.27
N PRO A 223 4.17 -5.08 1.77
CA PRO A 223 2.97 -4.30 2.01
C PRO A 223 3.21 -3.29 3.14
N ASP A 224 2.22 -2.44 3.39
CA ASP A 224 2.26 -1.52 4.54
C ASP A 224 2.59 -2.26 5.85
N MET A 225 3.32 -1.59 6.74
CA MET A 225 3.77 -2.18 8.01
C MET A 225 2.63 -2.73 8.88
N ARG A 226 1.43 -2.19 8.74
CA ARG A 226 0.22 -2.68 9.44
C ARG A 226 -0.13 -4.12 9.11
N TYR A 227 0.41 -4.70 8.03
CA TYR A 227 0.25 -6.12 7.71
C TYR A 227 1.08 -7.06 8.58
N PHE A 228 2.18 -6.59 9.17
CA PHE A 228 3.12 -7.48 9.86
C PHE A 228 3.64 -6.93 11.20
N GLN A 229 3.61 -5.62 11.42
CA GLN A 229 4.13 -5.03 12.65
C GLN A 229 3.10 -5.12 13.79
N PRO A 230 3.51 -5.50 15.02
CA PRO A 230 2.63 -5.51 16.18
C PRO A 230 2.07 -4.11 16.47
N HIS A 231 0.75 -4.01 16.66
CA HIS A 231 0.09 -2.76 17.00
C HIS A 231 -1.24 -2.97 17.72
N ILE A 232 -1.76 -1.90 18.32
CA ILE A 232 -2.99 -1.94 19.12
C ILE A 232 -3.99 -0.94 18.54
N ILE A 233 -5.21 -1.39 18.32
CA ILE A 233 -6.35 -0.58 17.88
C ILE A 233 -7.30 -0.44 19.04
N ILE A 234 -7.69 0.80 19.37
CA ILE A 234 -8.64 1.13 20.45
C ILE A 234 -9.82 1.85 19.83
N TYR A 235 -11.02 1.55 20.29
CA TYR A 235 -12.23 2.26 19.88
C TYR A 235 -13.30 2.25 20.96
N ILE A 236 -14.15 3.27 20.92
CA ILE A 236 -15.30 3.40 21.81
C ILE A 236 -16.48 2.62 21.22
N THR A 237 -17.11 1.77 22.02
CA THR A 237 -18.31 1.02 21.59
C THR A 237 -19.60 1.71 22.04
N SER A 238 -19.57 2.35 23.23
CA SER A 238 -20.70 3.11 23.73
C SER A 238 -20.26 4.11 24.79
N TYR A 239 -21.08 5.11 25.06
CA TYR A 239 -20.88 6.08 26.15
C TYR A 239 -22.20 6.46 26.79
N GLU A 240 -22.16 7.04 27.99
CA GLU A 240 -23.34 7.56 28.69
C GLU A 240 -23.33 9.09 28.66
N ASN A 241 -24.46 9.68 28.28
CA ASN A 241 -24.71 11.12 28.37
C ASN A 241 -26.04 11.40 29.05
N LYS A 242 -26.51 12.65 29.06
CA LYS A 242 -27.81 13.04 29.67
C LYS A 242 -29.02 12.27 29.13
N ASN A 243 -28.93 11.66 27.94
CA ASN A 243 -29.98 10.86 27.32
C ASN A 243 -29.80 9.34 27.59
N GLY A 244 -28.88 8.96 28.48
CA GLY A 244 -28.54 7.57 28.79
C GLY A 244 -27.45 6.99 27.88
N LYS A 245 -27.39 5.67 27.83
CA LYS A 245 -26.36 4.95 27.06
C LYS A 245 -26.59 5.09 25.56
N GLN A 246 -25.56 5.59 24.86
CA GLN A 246 -25.52 5.79 23.41
C GLN A 246 -24.57 4.79 22.76
N PRO A 247 -24.95 4.09 21.68
CA PRO A 247 -24.01 3.34 20.85
C PRO A 247 -23.07 4.33 20.14
N PHE A 248 -21.83 3.89 19.85
CA PHE A 248 -20.83 4.69 19.15
C PHE A 248 -20.30 3.92 17.92
N LEU A 249 -19.31 3.07 18.07
CA LEU A 249 -18.78 2.19 17.03
C LEU A 249 -18.85 0.73 17.48
N SER A 250 -20.04 0.29 17.89
CA SER A 250 -20.28 -1.07 18.38
C SER A 250 -20.53 -2.08 17.25
N SER A 251 -20.87 -1.60 16.07
CA SER A 251 -21.29 -2.42 14.93
C SER A 251 -21.03 -1.71 13.61
N LEU A 252 -21.04 -2.48 12.52
CA LEU A 252 -20.96 -1.93 11.17
C LEU A 252 -22.17 -1.01 10.85
N GLN A 253 -23.31 -1.23 11.50
CA GLN A 253 -24.47 -0.33 11.39
C GLN A 253 -24.19 1.05 11.99
N ASP A 254 -23.43 1.13 13.08
CA ASP A 254 -23.06 2.42 13.69
C ASP A 254 -22.09 3.19 12.78
N LEU A 255 -21.08 2.49 12.22
CA LEU A 255 -20.18 3.07 11.23
C LEU A 255 -20.95 3.54 9.99
N HIS A 256 -21.89 2.71 9.48
CA HIS A 256 -22.72 3.09 8.34
C HIS A 256 -23.53 4.36 8.61
N LYS A 257 -24.15 4.50 9.79
CA LYS A 257 -24.87 5.71 10.16
C LYS A 257 -23.96 6.94 10.21
N TRP A 258 -22.77 6.79 10.75
CA TRP A 258 -21.79 7.87 10.79
C TRP A 258 -21.39 8.28 9.37
N ASN A 259 -21.01 7.34 8.51
CA ASN A 259 -20.68 7.57 7.10
C ASN A 259 -21.87 8.20 6.34
N TYR A 260 -23.09 7.69 6.55
CA TYR A 260 -24.30 8.21 5.90
C TYR A 260 -24.57 9.68 6.27
N SER A 261 -24.21 10.12 7.46
CA SER A 261 -24.36 11.50 7.90
C SER A 261 -23.64 12.52 6.99
N PHE A 262 -22.58 12.11 6.30
CA PHE A 262 -21.83 12.96 5.36
C PHE A 262 -22.48 13.08 3.98
N ILE A 263 -23.37 12.15 3.61
CA ILE A 263 -23.96 12.07 2.27
C ILE A 263 -25.48 12.24 2.24
N LYS A 264 -26.15 12.31 3.40
CA LYS A 264 -27.63 12.37 3.49
C LYS A 264 -28.26 13.53 2.71
N ASP A 265 -27.59 14.68 2.66
CA ASP A 265 -28.05 15.89 1.98
C ASP A 265 -27.33 16.11 0.62
N LEU A 266 -26.54 15.11 0.17
CA LEU A 266 -25.73 15.22 -1.04
C LEU A 266 -26.58 14.99 -2.29
N ASN A 267 -26.49 15.92 -3.26
CA ASN A 267 -27.12 15.83 -4.58
C ASN A 267 -28.66 15.64 -4.53
N THR A 268 -29.32 16.16 -3.50
CA THR A 268 -30.79 16.09 -3.35
C THR A 268 -31.51 16.91 -4.40
N ASN A 269 -30.90 18.00 -4.86
CA ASN A 269 -31.46 18.87 -5.92
C ASN A 269 -30.71 18.59 -7.25
N PRO A 270 -31.41 18.17 -8.31
CA PRO A 270 -30.79 17.91 -9.61
C PRO A 270 -30.19 19.18 -10.22
N ASP A 271 -28.92 19.13 -10.60
CA ASP A 271 -28.27 20.17 -11.40
C ASP A 271 -28.68 20.04 -12.87
N LEU A 272 -29.35 21.08 -13.41
CA LEU A 272 -29.88 21.07 -14.78
C LEU A 272 -28.76 21.10 -15.84
N SER A 273 -27.59 21.67 -15.54
CA SER A 273 -26.46 21.72 -16.45
C SER A 273 -25.80 20.32 -16.55
N LEU A 274 -25.63 19.65 -15.43
CA LEU A 274 -25.16 18.28 -15.37
C LEU A 274 -26.12 17.30 -16.07
N LYS A 275 -27.44 17.50 -15.87
CA LYS A 275 -28.49 16.70 -16.54
C LYS A 275 -28.40 16.80 -18.07
N LYS A 276 -28.19 18.00 -18.63
CA LYS A 276 -27.99 18.17 -20.08
C LYS A 276 -26.79 17.39 -20.62
N ILE A 277 -25.70 17.36 -19.86
CA ILE A 277 -24.51 16.57 -20.23
C ILE A 277 -24.87 15.07 -20.25
N VAL A 278 -25.52 14.57 -19.20
CA VAL A 278 -25.94 13.17 -19.13
C VAL A 278 -26.87 12.81 -20.28
N ASP A 279 -27.86 13.65 -20.57
CA ASP A 279 -28.81 13.41 -21.67
C ASP A 279 -28.09 13.34 -23.02
N SER A 280 -27.11 14.22 -23.26
CA SER A 280 -26.28 14.18 -24.47
C SER A 280 -25.44 12.91 -24.58
N LEU A 281 -24.78 12.50 -23.48
CA LEU A 281 -23.94 11.31 -23.44
C LEU A 281 -24.72 10.01 -23.66
N THR A 282 -25.97 9.97 -23.17
CA THR A 282 -26.81 8.77 -23.17
C THR A 282 -27.85 8.76 -24.27
N ALA A 283 -27.90 9.80 -25.14
CA ALA A 283 -28.85 9.89 -26.23
C ALA A 283 -28.82 8.65 -27.13
N GLY A 284 -29.99 8.05 -27.37
CA GLY A 284 -30.15 6.85 -28.20
C GLY A 284 -29.60 5.55 -27.60
N GLN A 285 -29.06 5.57 -26.37
CA GLN A 285 -28.56 4.36 -25.69
C GLN A 285 -29.65 3.74 -24.81
N THR A 286 -29.88 2.45 -24.98
CA THR A 286 -30.77 1.65 -24.11
C THR A 286 -30.00 0.78 -23.13
N ASP A 287 -28.78 0.36 -23.49
CA ASP A 287 -27.91 -0.47 -22.65
C ASP A 287 -27.33 0.33 -21.48
N GLU A 288 -27.55 -0.16 -20.24
CA GLU A 288 -27.07 0.49 -19.01
C GLU A 288 -25.53 0.52 -18.95
N GLY A 289 -24.85 -0.53 -19.42
CA GLY A 289 -23.38 -0.63 -19.42
C GLY A 289 -22.76 0.43 -20.31
N LEU A 290 -23.29 0.61 -21.54
CA LEU A 290 -22.80 1.63 -22.47
C LEU A 290 -23.07 3.06 -21.95
N LYS A 291 -24.22 3.30 -21.32
CA LYS A 291 -24.49 4.59 -20.65
C LYS A 291 -23.46 4.86 -19.56
N ALA A 292 -23.25 3.88 -18.68
CA ALA A 292 -22.32 4.01 -17.56
C ALA A 292 -20.88 4.21 -18.03
N GLN A 293 -20.44 3.49 -19.07
CA GLN A 293 -19.12 3.63 -19.67
C GLN A 293 -18.88 5.04 -20.21
N LYS A 294 -19.84 5.59 -20.96
CA LYS A 294 -19.74 6.97 -21.49
C LYS A 294 -19.70 8.03 -20.38
N ILE A 295 -20.48 7.85 -19.34
CA ILE A 295 -20.48 8.73 -18.16
C ILE A 295 -19.13 8.67 -17.45
N TYR A 296 -18.62 7.47 -17.18
CA TYR A 296 -17.34 7.26 -16.52
C TYR A 296 -16.18 7.88 -17.29
N GLN A 297 -16.09 7.60 -18.61
CA GLN A 297 -15.08 8.20 -19.48
C GLN A 297 -15.18 9.72 -19.54
N TRP A 298 -16.40 10.26 -19.56
CA TRP A 298 -16.57 11.71 -19.53
C TRP A 298 -16.01 12.32 -18.24
N VAL A 299 -16.27 11.71 -17.08
CA VAL A 299 -15.72 12.19 -15.81
C VAL A 299 -14.19 12.13 -15.81
N GLN A 300 -13.60 11.01 -16.23
CA GLN A 300 -12.15 10.84 -16.33
C GLN A 300 -11.48 11.90 -17.24
N GLN A 301 -12.13 12.28 -18.33
CA GLN A 301 -11.59 13.25 -19.29
C GLN A 301 -11.81 14.72 -18.90
N HIS A 302 -12.82 15.02 -18.07
CA HIS A 302 -13.23 16.40 -17.82
C HIS A 302 -13.07 16.85 -16.36
N ILE A 303 -12.88 15.95 -15.43
CA ILE A 303 -12.67 16.25 -14.02
C ILE A 303 -11.26 15.82 -13.63
N LYS A 304 -10.44 16.79 -13.27
CA LYS A 304 -9.06 16.52 -12.83
C LYS A 304 -9.07 16.06 -11.37
N TYR A 305 -8.40 14.95 -11.08
CA TYR A 305 -8.16 14.56 -9.70
C TYR A 305 -7.23 15.55 -9.01
N VAL A 306 -7.69 16.11 -7.90
CA VAL A 306 -6.93 17.01 -7.03
C VAL A 306 -7.40 16.72 -5.61
N ALA A 307 -6.54 16.15 -4.80
CA ALA A 307 -6.85 15.88 -3.40
C ALA A 307 -7.07 17.20 -2.65
N PHE A 308 -8.15 17.23 -1.85
CA PHE A 308 -8.56 18.37 -1.05
C PHE A 308 -9.12 17.84 0.27
N GLU A 309 -8.35 17.99 1.34
CA GLU A 309 -8.68 17.46 2.65
C GLU A 309 -8.64 18.59 3.70
N ASP A 310 -9.80 19.13 4.08
CA ASP A 310 -9.92 20.16 5.11
C ASP A 310 -10.91 19.72 6.17
N GLY A 311 -10.43 19.28 7.30
CA GLY A 311 -11.23 18.90 8.45
C GLY A 311 -12.30 17.86 8.09
N LEU A 312 -13.58 18.08 8.52
CA LEU A 312 -14.71 17.21 8.14
C LEU A 312 -15.02 17.22 6.64
N GLU A 313 -14.58 18.22 5.90
CA GLU A 313 -14.66 18.22 4.44
C GLU A 313 -13.76 17.11 3.84
N GLY A 314 -12.76 16.60 4.57
CA GLY A 314 -12.05 15.37 4.25
C GLY A 314 -12.96 14.14 4.11
N PHE A 315 -14.13 14.13 4.78
CA PHE A 315 -15.13 13.05 4.71
C PHE A 315 -16.37 13.40 3.90
N ARG A 316 -16.65 14.68 3.67
CA ARG A 316 -17.87 15.14 2.99
C ARG A 316 -17.62 15.44 1.52
N PRO A 317 -18.29 14.72 0.59
CA PRO A 317 -18.23 15.04 -0.83
C PRO A 317 -18.91 16.37 -1.15
N ARG A 318 -18.40 17.08 -2.16
CA ARG A 318 -19.07 18.25 -2.73
C ARG A 318 -20.23 17.86 -3.64
N GLN A 319 -21.16 18.79 -3.87
CA GLN A 319 -22.28 18.59 -4.79
C GLN A 319 -21.76 18.33 -6.22
N ALA A 320 -22.34 17.38 -6.93
CA ALA A 320 -21.91 16.99 -8.28
C ALA A 320 -21.90 18.15 -9.28
N GLY A 321 -22.86 19.07 -9.18
CA GLY A 321 -22.91 20.29 -10.01
C GLY A 321 -21.72 21.21 -9.74
N GLU A 322 -21.30 21.34 -8.49
CA GLU A 322 -20.12 22.13 -8.12
C GLU A 322 -18.84 21.50 -8.66
N VAL A 323 -18.67 20.18 -8.51
CA VAL A 323 -17.51 19.43 -9.06
C VAL A 323 -17.46 19.59 -10.59
N CYS A 324 -18.63 19.46 -11.26
CA CYS A 324 -18.74 19.68 -12.69
C CYS A 324 -18.33 21.09 -13.12
N ALA A 325 -18.77 22.13 -12.39
CA ALA A 325 -18.45 23.53 -12.70
C ALA A 325 -16.95 23.83 -12.48
N LYS A 326 -16.36 23.30 -11.41
CA LYS A 326 -14.95 23.54 -11.05
C LYS A 326 -13.96 22.70 -11.86
N ARG A 327 -14.39 21.57 -12.45
CA ARG A 327 -13.56 20.64 -13.24
C ARG A 327 -12.43 19.97 -12.45
N TYR A 328 -12.53 19.90 -11.14
CA TYR A 328 -11.60 19.15 -10.30
C TYR A 328 -12.28 18.66 -9.01
N GLY A 329 -11.74 17.62 -8.44
CA GLY A 329 -12.16 17.07 -7.16
C GLY A 329 -11.28 15.92 -6.70
N ASP A 330 -11.43 15.51 -5.44
CA ASP A 330 -10.76 14.34 -4.87
C ASP A 330 -11.62 13.06 -5.02
N CYS A 331 -11.24 11.97 -4.33
CA CYS A 331 -11.91 10.66 -4.45
C CYS A 331 -13.42 10.75 -4.13
N LYS A 332 -13.81 11.47 -3.07
CA LYS A 332 -15.20 11.62 -2.68
C LYS A 332 -16.01 12.49 -3.66
N ASP A 333 -15.38 13.50 -4.23
CA ASP A 333 -15.97 14.35 -5.25
C ASP A 333 -16.18 13.60 -6.57
N MET A 334 -15.19 12.76 -6.96
CA MET A 334 -15.30 11.86 -8.11
C MET A 334 -16.45 10.86 -7.89
N SER A 335 -16.56 10.31 -6.68
CA SER A 335 -17.70 9.45 -6.30
C SER A 335 -19.02 10.19 -6.39
N SER A 336 -19.06 11.46 -5.92
CA SER A 336 -20.26 12.31 -5.96
C SER A 336 -20.78 12.52 -7.39
N ILE A 337 -19.90 12.97 -8.29
CA ILE A 337 -20.31 13.27 -9.67
C ILE A 337 -20.66 12.01 -10.46
N ILE A 338 -19.88 10.92 -10.34
CA ILE A 338 -20.17 9.65 -11.01
C ILE A 338 -21.52 9.10 -10.55
N THR A 339 -21.71 8.99 -9.22
CA THR A 339 -22.97 8.47 -8.65
C THR A 339 -24.18 9.28 -9.13
N GLN A 340 -24.09 10.61 -9.13
CA GLN A 340 -25.19 11.48 -9.53
C GLN A 340 -25.50 11.39 -11.03
N MET A 341 -24.47 11.38 -11.87
CA MET A 341 -24.66 11.24 -13.32
C MET A 341 -25.27 9.88 -13.69
N LEU A 342 -24.84 8.80 -13.03
CA LEU A 342 -25.43 7.47 -13.22
C LEU A 342 -26.90 7.45 -12.80
N ARG A 343 -27.26 8.06 -11.66
CA ARG A 343 -28.66 8.21 -11.21
C ARG A 343 -29.50 9.00 -12.20
N MET A 344 -28.97 10.10 -12.74
CA MET A 344 -29.64 10.90 -13.78
C MET A 344 -29.88 10.11 -15.08
N ALA A 345 -29.03 9.12 -15.37
CA ALA A 345 -29.20 8.19 -16.52
C ALA A 345 -30.15 7.01 -16.22
N GLY A 346 -30.75 6.97 -15.02
CA GLY A 346 -31.68 5.91 -14.58
C GLY A 346 -30.99 4.67 -14.01
N ILE A 347 -29.69 4.71 -13.74
CA ILE A 347 -28.90 3.59 -13.22
C ILE A 347 -28.86 3.68 -11.69
N LYS A 348 -29.06 2.54 -10.99
CA LYS A 348 -28.95 2.46 -9.52
C LYS A 348 -27.48 2.56 -9.12
N ALA A 349 -27.09 3.70 -8.56
CA ALA A 349 -25.71 3.97 -8.14
C ALA A 349 -25.66 4.50 -6.70
N TYR A 350 -24.57 4.21 -6.01
CA TYR A 350 -24.42 4.40 -4.58
C TYR A 350 -23.02 4.90 -4.21
N TYR A 351 -22.96 5.77 -3.21
CA TYR A 351 -21.71 6.17 -2.58
C TYR A 351 -21.13 5.02 -1.79
N THR A 352 -19.82 4.82 -1.88
CA THR A 352 -19.18 3.62 -1.36
C THR A 352 -17.86 3.97 -0.72
N TRP A 353 -17.70 3.69 0.58
CA TRP A 353 -16.43 3.75 1.30
C TRP A 353 -15.66 2.47 1.10
N ILE A 354 -14.33 2.58 0.96
CA ILE A 354 -13.45 1.46 0.71
C ILE A 354 -12.03 1.76 1.22
N GLY A 355 -11.33 0.74 1.71
CA GLY A 355 -9.90 0.85 1.97
C GLY A 355 -9.07 0.53 0.73
N THR A 356 -7.93 1.20 0.57
CA THR A 356 -6.89 0.73 -0.35
C THR A 356 -6.20 -0.50 0.21
N ARG A 357 -5.42 -1.21 -0.63
CA ARG A 357 -4.65 -2.38 -0.19
C ARG A 357 -3.54 -2.06 0.83
N ASP A 358 -3.19 -0.79 1.00
CA ASP A 358 -2.30 -0.38 2.10
C ASP A 358 -2.92 -0.63 3.49
N ILE A 359 -4.25 -0.75 3.57
CA ILE A 359 -4.96 -1.03 4.82
C ILE A 359 -5.25 -2.53 4.92
N PRO A 360 -4.69 -3.27 5.91
CA PRO A 360 -4.92 -4.72 6.03
C PRO A 360 -6.32 -5.09 6.55
N TYR A 361 -7.05 -4.13 7.09
CA TYR A 361 -8.29 -4.39 7.82
C TYR A 361 -9.49 -4.57 6.88
N LYS A 362 -10.53 -5.26 7.39
CA LYS A 362 -11.81 -5.49 6.74
C LYS A 362 -12.94 -4.97 7.62
N TYR A 363 -14.03 -4.47 7.01
CA TYR A 363 -15.24 -4.05 7.74
C TYR A 363 -15.90 -5.20 8.50
N SER A 364 -15.84 -6.42 7.93
CA SER A 364 -16.35 -7.63 8.59
C SER A 364 -15.58 -8.00 9.86
N GLU A 365 -14.38 -7.47 10.02
CA GLU A 365 -13.48 -7.72 11.16
C GLU A 365 -13.50 -6.56 12.17
N ILE A 366 -13.47 -5.32 11.67
CA ILE A 366 -13.36 -4.11 12.47
C ILE A 366 -14.32 -3.04 11.91
N PRO A 367 -15.41 -2.70 12.61
CA PRO A 367 -16.37 -1.70 12.14
C PRO A 367 -15.91 -0.27 12.45
N LEU A 368 -14.75 0.14 11.96
CA LEU A 368 -14.10 1.42 12.27
C LEU A 368 -13.71 2.20 11.01
N PRO A 369 -13.64 3.52 11.06
CA PRO A 369 -13.16 4.35 9.95
C PRO A 369 -11.73 4.04 9.49
N ILE A 370 -10.89 3.43 10.33
CA ILE A 370 -9.51 3.04 9.95
C ILE A 370 -9.44 1.96 8.88
N VAL A 371 -10.59 1.35 8.52
CA VAL A 371 -10.69 0.32 7.47
C VAL A 371 -10.70 0.94 6.08
N ASP A 372 -11.08 2.21 5.97
CA ASP A 372 -11.14 2.93 4.70
C ASP A 372 -10.26 4.20 4.71
N ASN A 373 -9.86 4.60 3.53
CA ASN A 373 -9.15 5.84 3.24
C ASN A 373 -9.55 6.36 1.85
N HIS A 374 -10.61 5.78 1.27
CA HIS A 374 -10.99 6.06 -0.11
C HIS A 374 -12.49 5.98 -0.30
N MET A 375 -13.00 6.69 -1.31
CA MET A 375 -14.41 6.70 -1.67
C MET A 375 -14.58 6.53 -3.18
N ILE A 376 -15.46 5.62 -3.57
CA ILE A 376 -15.79 5.31 -4.96
C ILE A 376 -17.31 5.34 -5.20
N SER A 377 -17.72 5.24 -6.44
CA SER A 377 -19.12 4.99 -6.81
C SER A 377 -19.32 3.50 -7.14
N THR A 378 -20.40 2.90 -6.68
CA THR A 378 -20.79 1.53 -7.03
C THR A 378 -22.16 1.51 -7.65
N ALA A 379 -22.34 0.83 -8.77
CA ALA A 379 -23.64 0.73 -9.44
C ALA A 379 -24.07 -0.71 -9.74
N LEU A 380 -25.37 -0.93 -9.75
CA LEU A 380 -25.97 -2.19 -10.18
C LEU A 380 -26.39 -2.07 -11.64
N ILE A 381 -25.64 -2.70 -12.54
CA ILE A 381 -25.80 -2.65 -14.01
C ILE A 381 -26.09 -4.05 -14.53
N ASN A 382 -27.22 -4.23 -15.18
CA ASN A 382 -27.64 -5.52 -15.73
C ASN A 382 -27.53 -6.68 -14.69
N GLY A 383 -27.85 -6.37 -13.41
CA GLY A 383 -27.78 -7.32 -12.28
C GLY A 383 -26.39 -7.54 -11.68
N ASN A 384 -25.34 -6.90 -12.18
CA ASN A 384 -23.98 -7.00 -11.69
C ASN A 384 -23.53 -5.71 -10.98
N TRP A 385 -22.78 -5.86 -9.89
CA TRP A 385 -22.15 -4.76 -9.19
C TRP A 385 -20.88 -4.33 -9.90
N ILE A 386 -20.78 -3.06 -10.28
CA ILE A 386 -19.62 -2.44 -10.93
C ILE A 386 -19.07 -1.34 -10.01
N PHE A 387 -17.76 -1.29 -9.87
CA PHE A 387 -17.04 -0.34 -9.01
C PHE A 387 -16.33 0.70 -9.87
N PHE A 388 -16.68 1.98 -9.68
CA PHE A 388 -16.17 3.10 -10.46
C PHE A 388 -15.26 3.94 -9.60
N ASP A 389 -13.98 3.93 -9.89
CA ASP A 389 -13.00 4.79 -9.27
C ASP A 389 -12.57 5.89 -10.25
N GLY A 390 -13.03 7.11 -10.00
CA GLY A 390 -12.75 8.25 -10.87
C GLY A 390 -11.38 8.88 -10.66
N THR A 391 -10.61 8.45 -9.66
CA THR A 391 -9.31 9.06 -9.33
C THR A 391 -8.22 8.68 -10.32
N ASP A 392 -8.40 7.56 -11.02
CA ASP A 392 -7.51 7.09 -12.06
C ASP A 392 -8.08 7.43 -13.45
N PRO A 393 -7.53 8.45 -14.14
CA PRO A 393 -8.02 8.87 -15.45
C PRO A 393 -7.85 7.83 -16.55
N ASN A 394 -7.06 6.79 -16.30
CA ASN A 394 -6.74 5.73 -17.25
C ASN A 394 -7.29 4.36 -16.81
N ALA A 395 -8.14 4.31 -15.79
CA ALA A 395 -8.78 3.07 -15.36
C ALA A 395 -9.82 2.63 -16.41
N ARG A 396 -9.82 1.34 -16.71
CA ARG A 396 -10.86 0.73 -17.60
C ARG A 396 -12.19 0.65 -16.86
N PHE A 397 -13.28 0.83 -17.63
CA PHE A 397 -14.63 0.68 -17.12
C PHE A 397 -14.91 -0.71 -16.50
N ASP A 398 -14.37 -1.77 -17.08
CA ASP A 398 -14.63 -3.17 -16.73
C ASP A 398 -13.55 -3.78 -15.81
N MET A 399 -12.67 -2.96 -15.23
CA MET A 399 -11.52 -3.42 -14.46
C MET A 399 -11.23 -2.47 -13.30
N PRO A 400 -11.38 -2.91 -12.04
CA PRO A 400 -11.12 -2.05 -10.89
C PRO A 400 -9.64 -1.66 -10.83
N PRO A 401 -9.29 -0.48 -10.28
CA PRO A 401 -7.89 -0.15 -10.01
C PRO A 401 -7.19 -1.21 -9.15
N ALA A 402 -5.89 -1.41 -9.39
CA ALA A 402 -5.12 -2.46 -8.72
C ALA A 402 -5.16 -2.32 -7.18
N PHE A 403 -5.10 -1.09 -6.69
CA PHE A 403 -4.99 -0.78 -5.26
C PHE A 403 -6.25 -1.00 -4.42
N ILE A 404 -7.43 -1.28 -5.06
CA ILE A 404 -8.66 -1.62 -4.33
C ILE A 404 -9.10 -3.08 -4.51
N GLN A 405 -8.39 -3.88 -5.31
CA GLN A 405 -8.76 -5.28 -5.56
C GLN A 405 -8.74 -6.11 -4.27
N GLY A 406 -9.75 -6.96 -4.10
CA GLY A 406 -9.91 -7.83 -2.94
C GLY A 406 -10.33 -7.11 -1.66
N LYS A 407 -10.55 -5.79 -1.70
CA LYS A 407 -11.00 -5.00 -0.54
C LYS A 407 -12.52 -5.09 -0.37
N GLU A 408 -12.96 -5.03 0.87
CA GLU A 408 -14.38 -4.87 1.19
C GLU A 408 -14.79 -3.41 0.97
N ALA A 409 -15.96 -3.24 0.36
CA ALA A 409 -16.57 -1.96 0.01
C ALA A 409 -17.90 -1.82 0.76
N LEU A 410 -18.04 -0.76 1.54
CA LEU A 410 -19.27 -0.42 2.28
C LEU A 410 -20.17 0.45 1.38
N VAL A 411 -21.12 -0.19 0.72
CA VAL A 411 -22.05 0.44 -0.23
C VAL A 411 -23.25 1.01 0.53
N ASN A 412 -23.44 2.32 0.48
CA ASN A 412 -24.52 3.01 1.19
C ASN A 412 -25.80 3.03 0.35
N ILE A 413 -26.75 2.15 0.67
CA ILE A 413 -28.01 2.02 -0.06
C ILE A 413 -29.01 3.09 0.39
N SER A 414 -29.21 3.23 1.71
CA SER A 414 -30.09 4.23 2.33
C SER A 414 -29.58 4.56 3.74
N GLU A 415 -30.29 5.38 4.49
CA GLU A 415 -29.95 5.71 5.88
C GLU A 415 -29.87 4.47 6.79
N THR A 416 -30.67 3.45 6.52
CA THR A 416 -30.78 2.25 7.35
C THR A 416 -30.26 0.98 6.69
N GLU A 417 -29.93 1.04 5.40
CA GLU A 417 -29.50 -0.13 4.61
C GLU A 417 -28.15 0.11 3.97
N TYR A 418 -27.25 -0.86 4.11
CA TYR A 418 -25.96 -0.93 3.42
C TYR A 418 -25.75 -2.33 2.84
N LYS A 419 -24.79 -2.41 1.94
CA LYS A 419 -24.23 -3.71 1.49
C LYS A 419 -22.74 -3.72 1.68
N LEU A 420 -22.23 -4.84 2.16
CA LEU A 420 -20.80 -5.13 2.19
C LEU A 420 -20.48 -6.02 0.99
N LEU A 421 -19.73 -5.48 0.04
CA LEU A 421 -19.31 -6.17 -1.18
C LEU A 421 -17.78 -6.30 -1.18
N THR A 422 -17.26 -7.29 -1.90
CA THR A 422 -15.82 -7.39 -2.13
C THR A 422 -15.51 -7.02 -3.58
N VAL A 423 -14.57 -6.10 -3.79
CA VAL A 423 -14.09 -5.76 -5.12
C VAL A 423 -13.38 -6.97 -5.72
N PRO A 424 -13.76 -7.42 -6.93
CA PRO A 424 -13.16 -8.59 -7.53
C PRO A 424 -11.65 -8.41 -7.79
N ILE A 425 -10.89 -9.48 -7.60
CA ILE A 425 -9.50 -9.55 -8.05
C ILE A 425 -9.50 -9.92 -9.53
N ALA A 426 -8.83 -9.11 -10.34
CA ALA A 426 -8.74 -9.36 -11.77
C ALA A 426 -8.00 -10.68 -12.05
N LEU A 427 -8.53 -11.47 -12.98
CA LEU A 427 -7.88 -12.68 -13.43
C LEU A 427 -6.54 -12.37 -14.13
N PRO A 428 -5.53 -13.25 -14.05
CA PRO A 428 -4.22 -13.02 -14.67
C PRO A 428 -4.28 -12.65 -16.15
N GLU A 429 -5.23 -13.21 -16.89
CA GLU A 429 -5.43 -12.97 -18.32
C GLU A 429 -5.90 -11.54 -18.65
N ARG A 430 -6.39 -10.81 -17.64
CA ARG A 430 -6.78 -9.39 -17.78
C ARG A 430 -5.58 -8.45 -17.81
N SER A 431 -4.41 -8.92 -17.34
CA SER A 431 -3.13 -8.20 -17.37
C SER A 431 -2.11 -9.09 -18.06
N LEU A 432 -2.06 -8.99 -19.39
CA LEU A 432 -1.34 -9.93 -20.24
C LEU A 432 -0.24 -9.23 -21.03
N ILE A 433 0.97 -9.78 -20.95
CA ILE A 433 2.05 -9.51 -21.90
C ILE A 433 2.10 -10.66 -22.90
N VAL A 434 2.17 -10.34 -24.19
CA VAL A 434 2.47 -11.31 -25.25
C VAL A 434 3.67 -10.79 -26.02
N ASP A 435 4.81 -11.48 -25.87
CA ASP A 435 6.04 -11.24 -26.62
C ASP A 435 6.17 -12.25 -27.74
N SER A 436 6.46 -11.77 -28.95
CA SER A 436 6.78 -12.58 -30.12
C SER A 436 8.09 -12.08 -30.72
N THR A 437 9.18 -12.82 -30.49
CA THR A 437 10.53 -12.46 -30.91
C THR A 437 11.02 -13.41 -32.00
N PHE A 438 11.26 -12.89 -33.20
CA PHE A 438 11.83 -13.62 -34.33
C PHE A 438 13.33 -13.43 -34.36
N ILE A 439 14.09 -14.53 -34.51
CA ILE A 439 15.53 -14.58 -34.29
C ILE A 439 16.19 -15.24 -35.49
N SER A 440 17.27 -14.64 -35.98
CA SER A 440 18.19 -15.23 -36.98
C SER A 440 19.62 -15.20 -36.42
N ILE A 441 20.41 -16.22 -36.70
CA ILE A 441 21.83 -16.30 -36.34
C ILE A 441 22.63 -15.44 -37.32
N VAL A 442 23.55 -14.63 -36.78
CA VAL A 442 24.47 -13.79 -37.54
C VAL A 442 25.84 -13.88 -36.88
N ASP A 443 26.82 -14.44 -37.60
CA ASP A 443 28.19 -14.67 -37.10
C ASP A 443 28.20 -15.40 -35.73
N ASP A 444 28.68 -14.75 -34.66
CA ASP A 444 28.69 -15.28 -33.30
C ASP A 444 27.50 -14.75 -32.45
N GLY A 445 26.57 -14.01 -33.07
CA GLY A 445 25.44 -13.38 -32.39
C GLY A 445 24.10 -13.78 -32.98
N ILE A 446 23.10 -13.06 -32.53
CA ILE A 446 21.75 -13.11 -33.09
C ILE A 446 21.25 -11.70 -33.43
N LYS A 447 20.40 -11.61 -34.42
CA LYS A 447 19.58 -10.42 -34.67
C LYS A 447 18.13 -10.82 -34.77
N GLY A 448 17.24 -9.88 -34.52
CA GLY A 448 15.84 -10.19 -34.55
C GLY A 448 14.94 -8.97 -34.60
N CYS A 449 13.66 -9.29 -34.65
CA CYS A 449 12.58 -8.35 -34.53
C CYS A 449 11.63 -8.88 -33.46
N GLU A 450 11.24 -8.05 -32.54
CA GLU A 450 10.31 -8.38 -31.48
C GLU A 450 9.05 -7.52 -31.56
N SER A 451 7.92 -8.10 -31.13
CA SER A 451 6.63 -7.42 -31.02
C SER A 451 6.02 -7.79 -29.69
N VAL A 452 5.91 -6.82 -28.80
CA VAL A 452 5.37 -7.01 -27.45
C VAL A 452 4.05 -6.28 -27.31
N ASN A 453 3.00 -7.04 -26.99
CA ASN A 453 1.66 -6.53 -26.71
C ASN A 453 1.47 -6.49 -25.19
N TYR A 454 1.14 -5.33 -24.68
CA TYR A 454 0.84 -5.07 -23.28
C TYR A 454 -0.66 -4.79 -23.10
N ASN A 455 -1.34 -5.56 -22.26
CA ASN A 455 -2.76 -5.45 -22.00
C ASN A 455 -3.05 -5.21 -20.52
N GLY A 456 -4.20 -4.61 -20.22
CA GLY A 456 -4.66 -4.36 -18.86
C GLY A 456 -3.74 -3.42 -18.11
N TYR A 457 -3.36 -3.78 -16.88
CA TYR A 457 -2.48 -2.91 -16.07
C TYR A 457 -1.12 -2.67 -16.73
N PHE A 458 -0.55 -3.66 -17.43
CA PHE A 458 0.69 -3.46 -18.19
C PHE A 458 0.53 -2.43 -19.32
N GLY A 459 -0.58 -2.49 -20.06
CA GLY A 459 -0.84 -1.51 -21.11
C GLY A 459 -0.99 -0.09 -20.57
N LYS A 460 -1.68 0.03 -19.43
CA LYS A 460 -1.80 1.29 -18.70
C LYS A 460 -0.44 1.81 -18.25
N GLU A 461 0.43 0.96 -17.69
CA GLU A 461 1.78 1.35 -17.27
C GLU A 461 2.61 1.90 -18.43
N ILE A 462 2.59 1.24 -19.59
CA ILE A 462 3.28 1.71 -20.80
C ILE A 462 2.73 3.08 -21.19
N TYR A 463 1.41 3.22 -21.29
CA TYR A 463 0.76 4.47 -21.65
C TYR A 463 1.17 5.62 -20.70
N THR A 464 0.99 5.45 -19.40
CA THR A 464 1.31 6.49 -18.41
C THR A 464 2.79 6.83 -18.37
N SER A 465 3.65 5.82 -18.58
CA SER A 465 5.10 6.02 -18.64
C SER A 465 5.56 6.83 -19.84
N LEU A 466 4.81 6.81 -20.93
CA LEU A 466 5.17 7.53 -22.16
C LEU A 466 4.56 8.92 -22.28
N LEU A 467 3.53 9.24 -21.46
CA LEU A 467 2.75 10.47 -21.57
C LEU A 467 3.56 11.77 -21.52
N TYR A 468 4.61 11.79 -20.70
CA TYR A 468 5.37 13.02 -20.39
C TYR A 468 6.86 12.91 -20.70
N ARG A 469 7.29 11.84 -21.43
CA ARG A 469 8.68 11.66 -21.84
C ARG A 469 8.97 12.36 -23.15
N ASP A 470 10.14 12.97 -23.24
CA ASP A 470 10.70 13.41 -24.50
C ASP A 470 11.20 12.23 -25.36
N GLU A 471 11.73 12.51 -26.54
CA GLU A 471 12.20 11.46 -27.49
C GLU A 471 13.38 10.65 -26.91
N THR A 472 14.29 11.31 -26.21
CA THR A 472 15.47 10.66 -25.61
C THR A 472 15.06 9.77 -24.45
N GLU A 473 14.25 10.29 -23.53
CA GLU A 473 13.71 9.54 -22.41
C GLU A 473 12.83 8.37 -22.86
N THR A 474 12.06 8.56 -23.94
CA THR A 474 11.27 7.51 -24.57
C THR A 474 12.17 6.40 -25.11
N LYS A 475 13.23 6.74 -25.84
CA LYS A 475 14.18 5.74 -26.36
C LYS A 475 14.86 4.96 -25.23
N GLU A 476 15.28 5.61 -24.19
CA GLU A 476 15.89 4.96 -23.01
C GLU A 476 14.89 4.02 -22.30
N TYR A 477 13.65 4.46 -22.16
CA TYR A 477 12.59 3.64 -21.57
C TYR A 477 12.32 2.39 -22.42
N ILE A 478 12.17 2.55 -23.75
CA ILE A 478 11.95 1.44 -24.68
C ILE A 478 13.16 0.50 -24.65
N ASN A 479 14.38 1.01 -24.68
CA ASN A 479 15.58 0.17 -24.58
C ASN A 479 15.57 -0.69 -23.31
N ARG A 480 15.21 -0.14 -22.17
CA ARG A 480 15.10 -0.93 -20.91
C ARG A 480 13.98 -1.98 -20.97
N LYS A 481 12.83 -1.64 -21.56
CA LYS A 481 11.66 -2.54 -21.64
C LYS A 481 11.86 -3.70 -22.62
N MET A 482 12.63 -3.48 -23.70
CA MET A 482 12.86 -4.45 -24.77
C MET A 482 14.16 -5.25 -24.58
N SER A 483 15.08 -4.79 -23.70
CA SER A 483 16.37 -5.45 -23.46
C SER A 483 16.19 -6.87 -22.93
N LYS A 484 16.83 -7.85 -23.60
CA LYS A 484 16.79 -9.27 -23.27
C LYS A 484 18.11 -9.98 -23.61
N GLY A 485 18.27 -11.21 -23.16
CA GLY A 485 19.38 -12.09 -23.47
C GLY A 485 20.66 -11.74 -22.71
N SER A 486 21.21 -10.57 -22.89
CA SER A 486 22.39 -10.10 -22.17
C SER A 486 22.50 -8.57 -22.16
N ASN A 487 23.48 -8.05 -21.40
CA ASN A 487 23.82 -6.61 -21.36
C ASN A 487 24.44 -6.06 -22.67
N LYS A 488 24.66 -6.91 -23.67
CA LYS A 488 25.11 -6.52 -25.01
C LYS A 488 23.96 -6.24 -25.97
N PHE A 489 22.71 -6.22 -25.49
CA PHE A 489 21.55 -5.92 -26.31
C PHE A 489 21.67 -4.53 -26.93
N ILE A 490 21.45 -4.46 -28.24
CA ILE A 490 21.48 -3.22 -29.04
C ILE A 490 20.10 -3.02 -29.64
N LEU A 491 19.40 -1.98 -29.19
CA LEU A 491 18.10 -1.57 -29.73
C LEU A 491 18.32 -0.95 -31.12
N GLY A 492 17.65 -1.50 -32.12
CA GLY A 492 17.59 -0.96 -33.47
C GLY A 492 16.46 0.06 -33.66
N LYS A 493 15.78 -0.02 -34.81
CA LYS A 493 14.56 0.76 -35.04
C LYS A 493 13.44 0.24 -34.18
N TYR A 494 12.68 1.16 -33.59
CA TYR A 494 11.49 0.79 -32.82
C TYR A 494 10.27 1.62 -33.23
N PHE A 495 9.12 1.08 -32.94
CA PHE A 495 7.83 1.73 -33.12
C PHE A 495 6.93 1.42 -31.94
N VAL A 496 6.30 2.45 -31.38
CA VAL A 496 5.26 2.33 -30.36
C VAL A 496 3.93 2.64 -31.05
N SER A 497 3.01 1.70 -31.06
CA SER A 497 1.67 1.96 -31.56
C SER A 497 0.99 3.01 -30.71
N LYS A 498 0.03 3.74 -31.28
CA LYS A 498 -0.83 4.59 -30.47
C LYS A 498 -1.47 3.73 -29.39
N THR A 499 -1.11 4.01 -28.16
CA THR A 499 -1.74 3.39 -27.00
C THR A 499 -3.17 3.89 -26.94
N MET A 500 -4.12 2.96 -26.72
CA MET A 500 -5.51 3.32 -26.50
C MET A 500 -5.79 3.24 -25.00
N PRO A 501 -5.84 4.40 -24.31
CA PRO A 501 -6.00 4.39 -22.84
C PRO A 501 -7.30 3.72 -22.41
N GLU A 502 -8.36 3.86 -23.18
CA GLU A 502 -9.67 3.26 -22.90
C GLU A 502 -9.66 1.73 -22.97
N GLU A 503 -8.75 1.14 -23.73
CA GLU A 503 -8.58 -0.31 -23.87
C GLU A 503 -7.41 -0.84 -23.04
N ASN A 504 -6.56 0.03 -22.50
CA ASN A 504 -5.28 -0.31 -21.85
C ASN A 504 -4.44 -1.26 -22.70
N LEU A 505 -4.31 -0.92 -23.99
CA LEU A 505 -3.53 -1.65 -24.96
C LEU A 505 -2.33 -0.82 -25.40
N ALA A 506 -1.15 -1.42 -25.40
CA ALA A 506 0.05 -0.86 -26.01
C ALA A 506 0.80 -1.96 -26.77
N ASN A 507 1.34 -1.61 -27.94
CA ASN A 507 2.23 -2.50 -28.68
C ASN A 507 3.55 -1.78 -28.94
N ILE A 508 4.66 -2.46 -28.68
CA ILE A 508 6.00 -2.01 -29.00
C ILE A 508 6.63 -3.04 -29.93
N THR A 509 7.12 -2.57 -31.10
CA THR A 509 7.93 -3.39 -32.00
C THR A 509 9.33 -2.82 -32.07
N ALA A 510 10.34 -3.68 -32.11
CA ALA A 510 11.73 -3.25 -32.20
C ALA A 510 12.59 -4.26 -32.97
N ASP A 511 13.52 -3.75 -33.78
CA ASP A 511 14.65 -4.53 -34.27
C ASP A 511 15.73 -4.55 -33.18
N PHE A 512 16.47 -5.63 -33.10
CA PHE A 512 17.59 -5.72 -32.16
C PHE A 512 18.74 -6.56 -32.68
N GLU A 513 19.93 -6.33 -32.11
CA GLU A 513 21.12 -7.15 -32.28
C GLU A 513 21.66 -7.56 -30.91
N LEU A 514 22.19 -8.78 -30.83
CA LEU A 514 22.78 -9.33 -29.61
C LEU A 514 24.10 -10.04 -29.96
N PRO A 515 25.22 -9.28 -30.05
CA PRO A 515 26.52 -9.79 -30.41
C PRO A 515 27.05 -10.82 -29.37
N GLY A 516 27.70 -11.89 -29.83
CA GLY A 516 28.30 -12.91 -28.99
C GLY A 516 27.30 -13.79 -28.24
N TYR A 517 26.03 -13.83 -28.67
CA TYR A 517 24.98 -14.61 -28.00
C TYR A 517 24.88 -16.05 -28.50
N SER A 518 25.16 -16.32 -29.76
CA SER A 518 25.27 -17.66 -30.29
C SER A 518 26.71 -18.19 -30.14
N LYS A 519 26.84 -19.46 -29.76
CA LYS A 519 28.16 -20.11 -29.65
C LYS A 519 28.30 -21.16 -30.71
N LYS A 520 29.28 -20.99 -31.60
CA LYS A 520 29.62 -21.99 -32.61
C LYS A 520 30.80 -22.87 -32.12
N VAL A 521 30.62 -24.19 -32.15
CA VAL A 521 31.67 -25.18 -31.81
C VAL A 521 31.72 -26.22 -32.93
N GLY A 522 32.76 -26.19 -33.76
CA GLY A 522 32.86 -27.05 -34.94
C GLY A 522 31.71 -26.80 -35.91
N SER A 523 30.92 -27.85 -36.17
CA SER A 523 29.73 -27.82 -37.04
C SER A 523 28.43 -27.42 -36.33
N GLU A 524 28.45 -27.17 -35.02
CA GLU A 524 27.27 -26.96 -34.18
C GLU A 524 27.12 -25.51 -33.71
N TYR A 525 25.88 -25.04 -33.65
CA TYR A 525 25.47 -23.81 -32.96
C TYR A 525 24.73 -24.15 -31.69
N TYR A 526 25.09 -23.47 -30.59
CA TYR A 526 24.43 -23.51 -29.29
C TYR A 526 23.75 -22.17 -29.03
N ILE A 527 22.43 -22.16 -28.91
CA ILE A 527 21.63 -20.94 -28.72
C ILE A 527 20.66 -21.13 -27.57
N ASN A 528 20.79 -20.31 -26.53
CA ASN A 528 19.81 -20.27 -25.45
C ASN A 528 18.62 -19.39 -25.87
N LEU A 529 17.46 -20.01 -26.07
CA LEU A 529 16.24 -19.29 -26.46
C LEU A 529 15.45 -18.74 -25.26
N ASN A 530 15.90 -18.89 -24.03
CA ASN A 530 15.34 -18.20 -22.87
C ASN A 530 15.96 -16.80 -22.79
N LEU A 531 15.51 -15.89 -23.67
CA LEU A 531 16.01 -14.53 -23.73
C LEU A 531 15.59 -13.73 -22.50
N ASP A 532 14.36 -13.96 -22.04
CA ASP A 532 13.81 -13.39 -20.81
C ASP A 532 13.71 -14.48 -19.73
N LYS A 533 14.44 -14.25 -18.64
CA LYS A 533 14.45 -15.15 -17.50
C LYS A 533 13.71 -14.53 -16.33
N ILE A 534 12.41 -14.32 -16.51
CA ILE A 534 11.52 -13.54 -15.64
C ILE A 534 11.61 -13.98 -14.17
N LEU A 535 11.75 -15.29 -13.93
CA LEU A 535 11.81 -15.86 -12.58
C LEU A 535 13.25 -16.09 -12.07
N GLU A 536 14.27 -15.65 -12.83
CA GLU A 536 15.65 -15.68 -12.34
C GLU A 536 15.79 -14.71 -11.14
N ASN A 537 16.48 -15.16 -10.10
CA ASN A 537 16.74 -14.38 -8.88
C ASN A 537 15.49 -14.00 -8.05
N GLN A 538 14.33 -14.67 -8.26
CA GLN A 538 13.11 -14.45 -7.49
C GLN A 538 12.99 -15.36 -6.25
N VAL A 539 14.06 -16.05 -5.88
CA VAL A 539 14.09 -16.89 -4.67
C VAL A 539 14.11 -16.01 -3.42
N ILE A 540 13.17 -16.24 -2.53
CA ILE A 540 13.09 -15.53 -1.24
C ILE A 540 13.99 -16.24 -0.22
N ASP A 541 14.87 -15.49 0.44
CA ASP A 541 15.63 -15.98 1.60
C ASP A 541 14.71 -16.05 2.83
N THR A 542 14.15 -17.22 3.08
CA THR A 542 13.19 -17.46 4.17
C THR A 542 13.80 -17.34 5.57
N ALA A 543 15.13 -17.39 5.67
CA ALA A 543 15.82 -17.17 6.94
C ALA A 543 15.83 -15.68 7.31
N LYS A 544 15.94 -14.78 6.32
CA LYS A 544 16.02 -13.34 6.51
C LYS A 544 14.66 -12.67 6.43
N ARG A 545 13.90 -12.92 5.35
CA ARG A 545 12.63 -12.22 5.13
C ARG A 545 11.52 -12.81 5.98
N LYS A 546 10.90 -11.98 6.83
CA LYS A 546 9.76 -12.30 7.69
C LYS A 546 8.51 -11.50 7.33
N VAL A 547 8.64 -10.53 6.44
CA VAL A 547 7.54 -9.68 5.99
C VAL A 547 6.93 -10.22 4.69
N PRO A 548 5.61 -10.10 4.48
CA PRO A 548 4.95 -10.55 3.26
C PRO A 548 5.55 -9.92 2.00
N TRP A 549 5.28 -10.53 0.85
CA TRP A 549 5.55 -9.97 -0.47
C TRP A 549 4.23 -9.58 -1.10
N GLU A 550 4.09 -8.32 -1.49
CA GLU A 550 2.93 -7.83 -2.20
C GLU A 550 3.19 -7.80 -3.71
N VAL A 551 2.18 -8.23 -4.46
CA VAL A 551 2.12 -8.17 -5.92
C VAL A 551 1.03 -7.17 -6.29
N ASP A 552 1.32 -6.20 -7.16
CA ASP A 552 0.37 -5.13 -7.47
C ASP A 552 -0.92 -5.66 -8.09
N TYR A 553 -0.81 -6.62 -9.01
CA TYR A 553 -1.93 -7.29 -9.66
C TYR A 553 -1.53 -8.67 -10.19
N ASN A 554 -2.50 -9.56 -10.32
CA ASN A 554 -2.28 -10.84 -10.99
C ASN A 554 -2.04 -10.63 -12.49
N TYR A 555 -1.15 -11.43 -13.06
CA TYR A 555 -0.72 -11.28 -14.44
C TYR A 555 -0.47 -12.61 -15.17
N SER A 556 -0.52 -12.54 -16.49
CA SER A 556 -0.02 -13.59 -17.39
C SER A 556 1.03 -13.00 -18.33
N ILE A 557 2.16 -13.70 -18.48
CA ILE A 557 3.22 -13.36 -19.44
C ILE A 557 3.40 -14.54 -20.34
N ARG A 558 3.28 -14.31 -21.66
CA ARG A 558 3.50 -15.29 -22.71
C ARG A 558 4.60 -14.82 -23.62
N GLU A 559 5.61 -15.63 -23.79
CA GLU A 559 6.76 -15.36 -24.65
C GLU A 559 6.92 -16.45 -25.69
N TYR A 560 7.21 -16.03 -26.90
CA TYR A 560 7.46 -16.89 -28.05
C TYR A 560 8.76 -16.45 -28.71
N HIS A 561 9.85 -17.18 -28.48
CA HIS A 561 11.13 -16.96 -29.14
C HIS A 561 11.26 -17.93 -30.32
N ILE A 562 11.27 -17.38 -31.52
CA ILE A 562 11.15 -18.12 -32.79
C ILE A 562 12.47 -18.01 -33.54
N LEU A 563 13.29 -19.05 -33.48
CA LEU A 563 14.57 -19.13 -34.18
C LEU A 563 14.41 -19.72 -35.57
N GLU A 564 14.83 -19.01 -36.61
CA GLU A 564 14.98 -19.54 -37.97
C GLU A 564 16.18 -20.48 -38.03
N ILE A 565 15.98 -21.71 -38.49
CA ILE A 565 17.05 -22.68 -38.69
C ILE A 565 17.84 -22.28 -39.93
N PRO A 566 19.15 -21.98 -39.85
CA PRO A 566 19.94 -21.61 -41.03
C PRO A 566 19.96 -22.71 -42.08
N LYS A 567 20.00 -22.31 -43.36
CA LYS A 567 20.07 -23.25 -44.46
C LYS A 567 21.28 -24.20 -44.30
N GLY A 568 21.03 -25.51 -44.41
CA GLY A 568 22.03 -26.54 -44.26
C GLY A 568 22.28 -26.99 -42.81
N TYR A 569 21.44 -26.55 -41.88
CA TYR A 569 21.44 -27.02 -40.48
C TYR A 569 20.16 -27.79 -40.14
N THR A 570 20.25 -28.59 -39.10
CA THR A 570 19.11 -29.32 -38.53
C THR A 570 19.19 -29.25 -37.00
N VAL A 571 18.09 -29.47 -36.32
CA VAL A 571 18.09 -29.53 -34.83
C VAL A 571 18.65 -30.87 -34.39
N SER A 572 19.75 -30.88 -33.65
CA SER A 572 20.31 -32.07 -33.03
C SER A 572 19.87 -32.23 -31.55
N TYR A 573 19.54 -31.11 -30.88
CA TYR A 573 19.05 -31.15 -29.49
C TYR A 573 18.02 -30.04 -29.23
N LEU A 574 16.92 -30.41 -28.54
CA LEU A 574 15.94 -29.49 -27.94
C LEU A 574 15.90 -29.66 -26.42
N PRO A 575 15.85 -28.57 -25.65
CA PRO A 575 15.59 -28.65 -24.22
C PRO A 575 14.26 -29.35 -23.90
N LYS A 576 14.19 -29.98 -22.73
CA LYS A 576 12.96 -30.60 -22.24
C LYS A 576 11.91 -29.56 -21.87
N ASN A 577 10.65 -29.92 -22.05
CA ASN A 577 9.55 -29.11 -21.55
C ASN A 577 9.53 -29.08 -20.02
N PHE A 578 9.03 -27.98 -19.47
CA PHE A 578 8.83 -27.80 -18.03
C PHE A 578 7.40 -27.36 -17.78
N SER A 579 6.76 -27.89 -16.76
CA SER A 579 5.47 -27.46 -16.28
C SER A 579 5.42 -27.53 -14.77
N PHE A 580 4.87 -26.50 -14.16
CA PHE A 580 4.68 -26.40 -12.71
C PHE A 580 3.38 -25.64 -12.40
N GLU A 581 2.61 -26.12 -11.45
CA GLU A 581 1.42 -25.43 -10.98
C GLU A 581 1.22 -25.60 -9.46
N ASN A 582 0.93 -24.50 -8.79
CA ASN A 582 0.46 -24.47 -7.41
C ASN A 582 -0.57 -23.34 -7.21
N ASN A 583 -0.90 -23.00 -5.96
CA ASN A 583 -1.84 -21.91 -5.65
C ASN A 583 -1.28 -20.51 -5.94
N LEU A 584 0.03 -20.34 -6.12
CA LEU A 584 0.70 -19.05 -6.37
C LEU A 584 0.99 -18.82 -7.84
N PHE A 585 1.39 -19.87 -8.57
CA PHE A 585 1.83 -19.80 -9.96
C PHE A 585 1.32 -20.94 -10.82
N LYS A 586 1.23 -20.65 -12.12
CA LYS A 586 1.29 -21.64 -13.18
C LYS A 586 2.40 -21.25 -14.15
N ILE A 587 3.28 -22.20 -14.49
CA ILE A 587 4.42 -21.99 -15.37
C ILE A 587 4.47 -23.14 -16.35
N ASP A 588 4.48 -22.83 -17.65
CA ASP A 588 4.64 -23.81 -18.71
C ASP A 588 5.74 -23.33 -19.67
N MET A 589 6.69 -24.21 -20.01
CA MET A 589 7.73 -23.97 -21.02
C MET A 589 7.76 -25.14 -21.97
N TYR A 590 7.82 -24.86 -23.26
CA TYR A 590 7.94 -25.91 -24.26
C TYR A 590 8.78 -25.50 -25.46
N TYR A 591 9.37 -26.48 -26.11
CA TYR A 591 10.13 -26.35 -27.33
C TYR A 591 9.53 -27.22 -28.43
N LYS A 592 9.44 -26.70 -29.63
CA LYS A 592 9.00 -27.46 -30.81
C LYS A 592 9.66 -26.97 -32.09
N VAL A 593 9.79 -27.88 -33.07
CA VAL A 593 10.22 -27.54 -34.44
C VAL A 593 9.00 -27.51 -35.33
N VAL A 594 8.79 -26.39 -36.05
CA VAL A 594 7.70 -26.23 -37.01
C VAL A 594 8.22 -25.45 -38.21
N ASN A 595 8.10 -26.00 -39.42
CA ASN A 595 8.42 -25.32 -40.69
C ASN A 595 9.81 -24.63 -40.66
N GLU A 596 10.86 -25.39 -40.39
CA GLU A 596 12.27 -24.91 -40.35
C GLU A 596 12.50 -23.81 -39.26
N ARG A 597 11.68 -23.78 -38.23
CA ARG A 597 11.85 -22.89 -37.09
C ARG A 597 11.80 -23.67 -35.80
N VAL A 598 12.62 -23.24 -34.83
CA VAL A 598 12.52 -23.67 -33.43
C VAL A 598 11.70 -22.62 -32.70
N ILE A 599 10.64 -23.04 -32.03
CA ILE A 599 9.80 -22.20 -31.18
C ILE A 599 10.06 -22.60 -29.73
N ALA A 600 10.62 -21.70 -28.95
CA ALA A 600 10.64 -21.77 -27.49
C ALA A 600 9.50 -20.89 -26.98
N ALA A 601 8.62 -21.45 -26.17
CA ALA A 601 7.51 -20.71 -25.59
C ALA A 601 7.48 -20.86 -24.08
N GLN A 602 7.13 -19.78 -23.40
CA GLN A 602 6.95 -19.70 -21.95
C GLN A 602 5.61 -19.04 -21.62
N GLU A 603 4.87 -19.58 -20.67
CA GLU A 603 3.73 -18.92 -20.05
C GLU A 603 3.92 -18.91 -18.52
N ILE A 604 3.79 -17.73 -17.91
CA ILE A 604 3.83 -17.55 -16.47
C ILE A 604 2.55 -16.85 -16.04
N LYS A 605 1.84 -17.40 -15.04
CA LYS A 605 0.67 -16.77 -14.42
C LYS A 605 0.89 -16.62 -12.94
N SER A 606 0.73 -15.41 -12.41
CA SER A 606 0.61 -15.17 -10.97
C SER A 606 -0.85 -15.27 -10.55
N LYS A 607 -1.11 -15.79 -9.34
CA LYS A 607 -2.47 -16.07 -8.86
C LYS A 607 -2.83 -15.42 -7.53
N GLN A 608 -1.87 -14.77 -6.85
CA GLN A 608 -2.05 -14.18 -5.53
C GLN A 608 -1.48 -12.77 -5.47
N LEU A 609 -2.17 -11.88 -4.78
CA LEU A 609 -1.74 -10.50 -4.57
C LEU A 609 -0.84 -10.32 -3.33
N LEU A 610 -0.96 -11.21 -2.36
CA LEU A 610 -0.19 -11.17 -1.12
C LEU A 610 0.36 -12.56 -0.83
N ILE A 611 1.68 -12.66 -0.71
CA ILE A 611 2.40 -13.87 -0.40
C ILE A 611 2.89 -13.76 1.04
N ASN A 612 2.29 -14.52 1.94
CA ASN A 612 2.68 -14.50 3.35
C ASN A 612 3.97 -15.29 3.60
N PRO A 613 4.69 -15.04 4.70
CA PRO A 613 5.88 -15.81 5.06
C PRO A 613 5.65 -17.34 5.11
N SER A 614 4.44 -17.78 5.45
CA SER A 614 4.03 -19.19 5.40
C SER A 614 4.04 -19.80 4.01
N ASP A 615 3.94 -18.98 2.97
CA ASP A 615 3.85 -19.39 1.56
C ASP A 615 5.19 -19.30 0.82
N PHE A 616 6.25 -18.78 1.46
CA PHE A 616 7.56 -18.56 0.82
C PHE A 616 8.21 -19.84 0.31
N GLU A 617 8.04 -20.97 0.97
CA GLU A 617 8.55 -22.25 0.45
C GLU A 617 7.79 -22.67 -0.81
N GLU A 618 6.47 -22.47 -0.86
CA GLU A 618 5.67 -22.72 -2.07
C GLU A 618 6.05 -21.76 -3.21
N TRP A 619 6.39 -20.50 -2.90
CA TRP A 619 6.96 -19.56 -3.86
C TRP A 619 8.30 -20.04 -4.40
N ASN A 620 9.21 -20.50 -3.52
CA ASN A 620 10.57 -20.88 -3.88
C ASN A 620 10.64 -22.16 -4.72
N LYS A 621 9.66 -23.06 -4.62
CA LYS A 621 9.63 -24.32 -5.39
C LYS A 621 9.79 -24.11 -6.89
N PRO A 622 8.90 -23.35 -7.58
CA PRO A 622 9.07 -23.12 -9.01
C PRO A 622 10.29 -22.31 -9.34
N MET A 623 10.68 -21.33 -8.51
CA MET A 623 11.86 -20.48 -8.74
C MET A 623 13.16 -21.30 -8.77
N LYS A 624 13.27 -22.31 -7.90
CA LYS A 624 14.41 -23.24 -7.89
C LYS A 624 14.32 -24.26 -9.03
N ALA A 625 13.13 -24.77 -9.31
CA ALA A 625 12.92 -25.83 -10.30
C ALA A 625 13.18 -25.36 -11.74
N ILE A 626 12.91 -24.11 -12.06
CA ILE A 626 13.07 -23.56 -13.44
C ILE A 626 14.53 -23.24 -13.78
N GLN A 627 15.42 -23.01 -12.78
CA GLN A 627 16.80 -22.55 -13.01
C GLN A 627 17.62 -23.42 -13.97
N PRO A 628 17.56 -24.77 -13.92
CA PRO A 628 18.25 -25.62 -14.89
C PRO A 628 17.75 -25.38 -16.32
N TYR A 629 16.44 -25.20 -16.50
CA TYR A 629 15.81 -24.99 -17.81
C TYR A 629 16.22 -23.65 -18.43
N TYR A 630 16.40 -22.60 -17.66
CA TYR A 630 16.91 -21.30 -18.12
C TYR A 630 18.36 -21.35 -18.67
N LYS A 631 19.11 -22.41 -18.36
CA LYS A 631 20.50 -22.61 -18.81
C LYS A 631 20.61 -23.48 -20.06
N GLU A 632 19.54 -24.15 -20.46
CA GLU A 632 19.51 -25.05 -21.61
C GLU A 632 19.63 -24.27 -22.92
N SER A 633 20.29 -24.88 -23.90
CA SER A 633 20.44 -24.35 -25.25
C SER A 633 19.87 -25.32 -26.28
N VAL A 634 19.29 -24.78 -27.33
CA VAL A 634 19.01 -25.52 -28.56
C VAL A 634 20.34 -25.76 -29.28
N VAL A 635 20.53 -26.97 -29.84
CA VAL A 635 21.71 -27.29 -30.66
C VAL A 635 21.28 -27.52 -32.10
N LEU A 636 21.93 -26.77 -32.98
CA LEU A 636 21.77 -26.95 -34.44
C LEU A 636 23.07 -27.53 -34.98
N GLU A 637 22.98 -28.59 -35.77
CA GLU A 637 24.12 -29.28 -36.41
C GLU A 637 24.05 -29.08 -37.92
N LYS A 638 25.22 -28.91 -38.58
CA LYS A 638 25.35 -28.79 -40.03
C LYS A 638 25.07 -30.16 -40.64
N LYS A 639 24.15 -30.19 -41.63
CA LYS A 639 23.84 -31.41 -42.41
C LYS A 639 25.00 -31.91 -43.20
#